data_f447922b5f3c115b22b6f210859821da
#
_entry.id   f447922b5f3c115b22b6f210859821da
#
_cell.length_a   1.000
_cell.length_b   1.000
_cell.length_c   1.000
_cell.angle_alpha   90.00
_cell.angle_beta   90.00
_cell.angle_gamma   90.00
#
_symmetry.space_group_name_H-M   'P 1'
#
loop_
_entity.id
_entity.type
_entity.pdbx_description
1 polymer ?
#
loop_
_entity_poly.entity_id
_entity_poly.type
_entity_poly.pdbx_seq_one_letter_code
_entity_poly.pdbx_strand_id
1 'polypeptide(L)'
;RHFSKITEKMTGLLEKVKRDVIGGQSAELTVSGSAGMGISQTCRLPFIQEVYATSIAAKRLVPGTDVIIELGGEDAKILFLSGGMEVRMNGSCAGGTGAFIDQMATLLNVPLDEMDALASKYEKIYTIASRCGVFAKSDIQPLLNQGARKTDISASIFAAVANQTIAGLAQGRPIKGKVLYLGGPLTFLSQLRLSFDKALKIKGILPENSLYFVALGAAFCGTEQINIDDAIDNIKKYGVTGKFLSIPPLFENKQQYEEFKNRHESCRVKRGDISSYKGDAFLGVDAGSTTVKAVLTGKNGELLSSVYKGNSGNPVPIIKDYLLSIYNSYPDVKIACSAVTGYGEELLKNAFGIDCGIVETVAHFTAAKFFRPNVDFVIDIGGQDMKCFKIRSGAIDNIFLNEACSSGCGSFLQTFANTLGYKIEDFAKLGLFAKHPVDLGSRCTVFMNSQVKQAQKDGATVEDISAGLSVSVVKNAIYKVIRAPSADALGKNIVVQGGTFLNDAVLRVFENELGVEVTRPDISGLMGAYGAALYAMGKSSGKSSVIGKSELENFKHEVKVTNCGLCSNHCRLTINIFGGKRRFIGGNRCEKPVTKRSGQNELDMYDYKLNLLRSYKPVPGARGKLGIPMGLNMYELLPFWHAFFTSLGFEVVVSPLSSRELYTEGQATIPSDTVCFPAKLMHGHVQALVNEGIKNIFYPCMSYNFDEKLGDNHYNCPVVAYYPEVISANMRCLDGCNFIHDYVGIHRKHDFPRKMTAILGKSFSGITYAEVKKAAKAAYGAYDAYLADIRSKGGEMIREAEKRGMQIIVLSGRPYHLDPEINHGINRLITSLGAAVISEDAVSCRVRRFHTEVLDQWTYHSRLYAAAKYIGDKPDMNLVQLVSFGCGVDAITTDEVRRILEENNKIYTQIKIDEITNLGAVKIRLRSLFAALEK
;
A
#
# COMPACT_ATOMS: atom_id res chain seq x y z
N ARG A 1 6.56 -4.29 -32.18
CA ARG A 1 7.28 -3.86 -30.96
C ARG A 1 8.69 -3.43 -31.36
N HIS A 2 9.16 -2.31 -30.84
CA HIS A 2 10.49 -1.75 -31.20
C HIS A 2 11.56 -2.00 -30.13
N PHE A 3 11.20 -2.38 -28.91
CA PHE A 3 12.17 -2.67 -27.82
C PHE A 3 13.29 -1.62 -27.70
N SER A 4 12.90 -0.34 -27.73
CA SER A 4 13.78 0.85 -27.76
C SER A 4 14.63 1.05 -29.04
N LYS A 5 14.56 0.14 -30.03
CA LYS A 5 15.23 0.25 -31.32
C LYS A 5 14.32 0.92 -32.35
N ILE A 6 13.95 2.19 -32.08
CA ILE A 6 12.90 2.89 -32.85
C ILE A 6 13.35 3.14 -34.27
N THR A 7 14.53 3.69 -34.47
CA THR A 7 15.12 4.01 -35.79
C THR A 7 15.25 2.75 -36.64
N GLU A 8 15.83 1.68 -36.11
CA GLU A 8 15.97 0.38 -36.84
C GLU A 8 14.61 -0.17 -37.28
N LYS A 9 13.63 -0.19 -36.39
CA LYS A 9 12.30 -0.72 -36.70
C LYS A 9 11.48 0.17 -37.62
N MET A 10 11.60 1.49 -37.49
CA MET A 10 10.93 2.44 -38.38
C MET A 10 11.51 2.38 -39.79
N THR A 11 12.83 2.34 -39.91
CA THR A 11 13.53 2.19 -41.19
C THR A 11 13.14 0.89 -41.88
N GLY A 12 13.24 -0.26 -41.19
CA GLY A 12 12.87 -1.56 -41.74
C GLY A 12 11.39 -1.64 -42.16
N LEU A 13 10.49 -0.95 -41.42
CA LEU A 13 9.08 -0.87 -41.78
C LEU A 13 8.89 -0.05 -43.07
N LEU A 14 9.52 1.12 -43.18
CA LEU A 14 9.44 1.96 -44.38
C LEU A 14 10.02 1.28 -45.62
N GLU A 15 11.18 0.59 -45.47
CA GLU A 15 11.75 -0.20 -46.54
C GLU A 15 10.80 -1.32 -47.03
N LYS A 16 10.16 -2.01 -46.09
CA LYS A 16 9.17 -3.03 -46.39
C LYS A 16 7.93 -2.43 -47.08
N VAL A 17 7.36 -1.35 -46.56
CA VAL A 17 6.21 -0.68 -47.14
C VAL A 17 6.52 -0.14 -48.51
N LYS A 18 7.71 0.44 -48.74
CA LYS A 18 8.17 0.88 -50.05
C LYS A 18 8.18 -0.26 -51.06
N ARG A 19 8.80 -1.38 -50.65
CA ARG A 19 8.96 -2.56 -51.54
C ARG A 19 7.64 -3.26 -51.82
N ASP A 20 6.83 -3.50 -50.78
CA ASP A 20 5.72 -4.44 -50.87
C ASP A 20 4.37 -3.73 -51.16
N VAL A 21 4.26 -2.40 -50.95
CA VAL A 21 2.99 -1.68 -51.04
C VAL A 21 3.04 -0.50 -52.01
N ILE A 22 4.03 0.40 -51.90
CA ILE A 22 4.03 1.67 -52.58
C ILE A 22 4.56 1.50 -54.01
N GLY A 23 5.64 0.74 -54.17
CA GLY A 23 6.30 0.54 -55.50
C GLY A 23 6.85 1.83 -56.16
N GLY A 24 6.76 2.97 -55.47
CA GLY A 24 7.17 4.28 -55.89
C GLY A 24 8.15 4.97 -54.92
N GLN A 25 8.52 6.23 -55.25
CA GLN A 25 9.48 7.00 -54.47
C GLN A 25 8.85 7.92 -53.43
N SER A 26 7.58 8.24 -53.55
CA SER A 26 6.92 9.18 -52.64
C SER A 26 5.56 8.67 -52.17
N ALA A 27 5.22 9.06 -50.94
CA ALA A 27 3.93 8.80 -50.31
C ALA A 27 3.60 9.93 -49.30
N GLU A 28 2.35 10.03 -48.92
CA GLU A 28 1.96 10.83 -47.78
C GLU A 28 2.37 10.09 -46.49
N LEU A 29 3.30 10.67 -45.74
CA LEU A 29 3.83 10.12 -44.53
C LEU A 29 3.62 11.07 -43.36
N THR A 30 2.92 10.62 -42.33
CA THR A 30 2.70 11.38 -41.08
C THR A 30 3.11 10.53 -39.91
N VAL A 31 3.91 11.12 -39.03
CA VAL A 31 4.42 10.47 -37.81
C VAL A 31 3.58 10.89 -36.59
N SER A 32 3.36 9.98 -35.67
CA SER A 32 2.67 10.24 -34.41
C SER A 32 3.34 9.54 -33.23
N GLY A 33 2.92 9.89 -32.03
CA GLY A 33 3.43 9.30 -30.78
C GLY A 33 4.66 10.05 -30.21
N SER A 34 4.87 9.89 -28.91
CA SER A 34 5.93 10.62 -28.17
C SER A 34 7.34 10.38 -28.71
N ALA A 35 7.64 9.14 -29.11
CA ALA A 35 8.92 8.80 -29.71
C ALA A 35 9.07 9.34 -31.15
N GLY A 36 7.96 9.53 -31.85
CA GLY A 36 7.94 10.09 -33.21
C GLY A 36 8.21 11.58 -33.27
N MET A 37 7.97 12.32 -32.20
CA MET A 37 8.14 13.77 -32.16
C MET A 37 9.59 14.20 -32.41
N GLY A 38 10.57 13.59 -31.73
CA GLY A 38 11.98 13.90 -31.95
C GLY A 38 12.47 13.54 -33.34
N ILE A 39 12.04 12.39 -33.86
CA ILE A 39 12.34 11.96 -35.24
C ILE A 39 11.72 12.92 -36.26
N SER A 40 10.46 13.28 -36.07
CA SER A 40 9.75 14.22 -36.93
C SER A 40 10.48 15.56 -37.03
N GLN A 41 10.84 16.17 -35.91
CA GLN A 41 11.55 17.45 -35.88
C GLN A 41 12.91 17.38 -36.56
N THR A 42 13.71 16.34 -36.26
CA THR A 42 15.06 16.21 -36.81
C THR A 42 15.07 15.79 -38.27
N CYS A 43 14.18 14.87 -38.64
CA CYS A 43 14.11 14.34 -40.00
C CYS A 43 13.13 15.13 -40.90
N ARG A 44 12.56 16.21 -40.39
CA ARG A 44 11.59 17.06 -41.10
C ARG A 44 10.39 16.28 -41.67
N LEU A 45 9.82 15.38 -40.84
CA LEU A 45 8.63 14.63 -41.22
C LEU A 45 7.38 15.28 -40.61
N PRO A 46 6.24 15.29 -41.31
CA PRO A 46 4.97 15.77 -40.74
C PRO A 46 4.62 15.01 -39.46
N PHE A 47 4.16 15.75 -38.46
CA PHE A 47 3.78 15.20 -37.15
C PHE A 47 2.36 15.56 -36.78
N ILE A 48 1.66 14.58 -36.21
CA ILE A 48 0.34 14.80 -35.64
C ILE A 48 0.28 14.26 -34.21
N GLN A 49 -0.41 15.00 -33.37
CA GLN A 49 -0.58 14.56 -31.99
C GLN A 49 -1.49 13.32 -31.92
N GLU A 50 -1.08 12.34 -31.11
CA GLU A 50 -1.71 11.02 -30.97
C GLU A 50 -3.22 11.12 -30.65
N VAL A 51 -3.59 11.95 -29.68
CA VAL A 51 -4.98 12.14 -29.25
C VAL A 51 -5.86 12.69 -30.39
N TYR A 52 -5.34 13.64 -31.15
CA TYR A 52 -6.04 14.20 -32.28
C TYR A 52 -6.21 13.15 -33.39
N ALA A 53 -5.16 12.40 -33.71
CA ALA A 53 -5.20 11.30 -34.65
C ALA A 53 -6.27 10.24 -34.24
N THR A 54 -6.28 9.81 -33.00
CA THR A 54 -7.31 8.89 -32.46
C THR A 54 -8.72 9.45 -32.68
N SER A 55 -8.93 10.74 -32.41
CA SER A 55 -10.24 11.36 -32.58
C SER A 55 -10.72 11.39 -34.04
N ILE A 56 -9.82 11.65 -34.97
CA ILE A 56 -10.12 11.65 -36.43
C ILE A 56 -10.47 10.22 -36.89
N ALA A 57 -9.67 9.23 -36.48
CA ALA A 57 -9.96 7.83 -36.81
C ALA A 57 -11.33 7.39 -36.26
N ALA A 58 -11.66 7.74 -35.02
CA ALA A 58 -12.93 7.39 -34.40
C ALA A 58 -14.11 8.04 -35.14
N LYS A 59 -14.01 9.33 -35.46
CA LYS A 59 -15.08 10.04 -36.22
C LYS A 59 -15.31 9.45 -37.60
N ARG A 60 -14.24 8.99 -38.27
CA ARG A 60 -14.31 8.49 -39.64
C ARG A 60 -14.70 7.01 -39.69
N LEU A 61 -14.18 6.17 -38.79
CA LEU A 61 -14.39 4.72 -38.82
C LEU A 61 -15.60 4.27 -37.99
N VAL A 62 -15.92 5.00 -36.92
CA VAL A 62 -17.02 4.66 -36.00
C VAL A 62 -17.83 5.92 -35.66
N PRO A 63 -18.60 6.47 -36.66
CA PRO A 63 -19.37 7.69 -36.43
C PRO A 63 -20.31 7.60 -35.23
N GLY A 64 -20.53 8.72 -34.55
CA GLY A 64 -21.39 8.80 -33.39
C GLY A 64 -20.73 8.26 -32.10
N THR A 65 -19.42 8.12 -32.07
CA THR A 65 -18.68 7.80 -30.85
C THR A 65 -18.75 8.95 -29.84
N ASP A 66 -19.19 8.68 -28.62
CA ASP A 66 -19.27 9.66 -27.52
C ASP A 66 -18.00 9.69 -26.67
N VAL A 67 -17.46 8.51 -26.36
CA VAL A 67 -16.30 8.37 -25.48
C VAL A 67 -15.35 7.31 -26.02
N ILE A 68 -14.06 7.54 -25.87
CA ILE A 68 -13.01 6.56 -26.14
C ILE A 68 -12.26 6.29 -24.85
N ILE A 69 -12.10 5.03 -24.50
CA ILE A 69 -11.19 4.56 -23.45
C ILE A 69 -10.02 3.87 -24.15
N GLU A 70 -8.84 4.45 -24.03
CA GLU A 70 -7.62 3.91 -24.64
C GLU A 70 -6.62 3.55 -23.54
N LEU A 71 -6.22 2.28 -23.52
CA LEU A 71 -5.16 1.80 -22.66
C LEU A 71 -3.93 1.44 -23.48
N GLY A 72 -2.87 2.23 -23.31
CA GLY A 72 -1.57 1.97 -23.89
C GLY A 72 -0.69 1.09 -23.01
N GLY A 73 0.58 0.94 -23.39
CA GLY A 73 1.58 0.25 -22.59
C GLY A 73 1.92 1.01 -21.31
N GLU A 74 2.01 2.33 -21.36
CA GLU A 74 2.45 3.19 -20.25
C GLU A 74 1.48 4.33 -19.92
N ASP A 75 0.48 4.56 -20.76
CA ASP A 75 -0.52 5.60 -20.60
C ASP A 75 -1.94 5.04 -20.67
N ALA A 76 -2.85 5.77 -20.05
CA ALA A 76 -4.28 5.56 -20.13
C ALA A 76 -4.94 6.88 -20.46
N LYS A 77 -5.92 6.87 -21.35
CA LYS A 77 -6.62 8.07 -21.82
C LYS A 77 -8.12 7.84 -21.87
N ILE A 78 -8.88 8.87 -21.53
CA ILE A 78 -10.31 8.95 -21.84
C ILE A 78 -10.55 10.20 -22.67
N LEU A 79 -11.11 10.02 -23.87
CA LEU A 79 -11.47 11.10 -24.76
C LEU A 79 -13.00 11.22 -24.77
N PHE A 80 -13.52 12.36 -24.38
CA PHE A 80 -14.93 12.70 -24.53
C PHE A 80 -15.11 13.49 -25.82
N LEU A 81 -15.92 13.01 -26.74
CA LEU A 81 -16.12 13.60 -28.08
C LEU A 81 -17.44 14.37 -28.20
N SER A 82 -18.40 14.06 -27.33
CA SER A 82 -19.71 14.75 -27.29
C SER A 82 -19.61 16.07 -26.52
N GLY A 83 -20.10 17.17 -27.15
CA GLY A 83 -20.05 18.50 -26.51
C GLY A 83 -18.70 19.23 -26.58
N GLY A 84 -17.83 18.84 -27.52
CA GLY A 84 -16.45 19.30 -27.65
C GLY A 84 -15.44 18.25 -27.21
N MET A 85 -14.25 18.26 -27.82
CA MET A 85 -13.21 17.28 -27.48
C MET A 85 -12.55 17.63 -26.15
N GLU A 86 -12.72 16.77 -25.14
CA GLU A 86 -11.99 16.84 -23.89
C GLU A 86 -11.17 15.56 -23.72
N VAL A 87 -9.92 15.73 -23.31
CA VAL A 87 -8.96 14.62 -23.13
C VAL A 87 -8.50 14.58 -21.70
N ARG A 88 -8.54 13.41 -21.11
CA ARG A 88 -8.00 13.13 -19.78
C ARG A 88 -7.00 11.99 -19.86
N MET A 89 -5.82 12.23 -19.34
CA MET A 89 -4.71 11.27 -19.37
C MET A 89 -4.11 11.12 -17.99
N ASN A 90 -3.59 9.93 -17.70
CA ASN A 90 -2.76 9.74 -16.52
C ASN A 90 -1.40 10.44 -16.70
N GLY A 91 -1.19 11.56 -16.01
CA GLY A 91 0.05 12.35 -16.13
C GLY A 91 1.24 11.83 -15.34
N SER A 92 1.03 10.97 -14.33
CA SER A 92 2.05 10.68 -13.32
C SER A 92 2.04 9.26 -12.74
N CYS A 93 1.16 8.37 -13.17
CA CYS A 93 1.08 7.01 -12.64
C CYS A 93 0.75 6.00 -13.74
N ALA A 94 1.51 4.91 -13.83
CA ALA A 94 1.23 3.81 -14.77
C ALA A 94 0.15 2.85 -14.27
N GLY A 95 -0.51 3.14 -13.17
CA GLY A 95 -1.69 2.40 -12.73
C GLY A 95 -2.77 2.45 -13.80
N GLY A 96 -3.38 1.30 -14.08
CA GLY A 96 -4.39 1.22 -15.14
C GLY A 96 -3.82 1.06 -16.55
N THR A 97 -2.53 0.81 -16.73
CA THR A 97 -1.86 0.64 -18.02
C THR A 97 -1.42 -0.80 -18.29
N GLY A 98 -0.99 -1.08 -19.51
CA GLY A 98 -0.43 -2.38 -19.90
C GLY A 98 0.80 -2.77 -19.08
N ALA A 99 1.68 -1.83 -18.78
CA ALA A 99 2.87 -2.07 -17.95
C ALA A 99 2.50 -2.50 -16.52
N PHE A 100 1.41 -1.98 -15.97
CA PHE A 100 0.88 -2.46 -14.70
C PHE A 100 0.45 -3.92 -14.78
N ILE A 101 -0.30 -4.29 -15.84
CA ILE A 101 -0.77 -5.67 -16.03
C ILE A 101 0.41 -6.62 -16.23
N ASP A 102 1.43 -6.23 -17.01
CA ASP A 102 2.67 -6.99 -17.21
C ASP A 102 3.40 -7.25 -15.87
N GLN A 103 3.50 -6.22 -15.01
CA GLN A 103 4.11 -6.37 -13.69
C GLN A 103 3.31 -7.34 -12.80
N MET A 104 2.00 -7.30 -12.86
CA MET A 104 1.14 -8.21 -12.07
C MET A 104 1.20 -9.64 -12.60
N ALA A 105 1.27 -9.84 -13.91
CA ALA A 105 1.48 -11.15 -14.53
C ALA A 105 2.82 -11.77 -14.07
N THR A 106 3.88 -10.95 -14.05
CA THR A 106 5.19 -11.35 -13.52
C THR A 106 5.11 -11.72 -12.02
N LEU A 107 4.39 -10.94 -11.22
CA LEU A 107 4.19 -11.24 -9.79
C LEU A 107 3.47 -12.58 -9.57
N LEU A 108 2.49 -12.88 -10.41
CA LEU A 108 1.75 -14.15 -10.38
C LEU A 108 2.56 -15.33 -10.95
N ASN A 109 3.70 -15.06 -11.57
CA ASN A 109 4.45 -16.02 -12.38
C ASN A 109 3.52 -16.73 -13.39
N VAL A 110 2.88 -15.90 -14.24
CA VAL A 110 1.94 -16.31 -15.29
C VAL A 110 2.28 -15.51 -16.56
N PRO A 111 2.36 -16.15 -17.74
CA PRO A 111 2.45 -15.45 -19.01
C PRO A 111 1.26 -14.51 -19.20
N LEU A 112 1.48 -13.35 -19.81
CA LEU A 112 0.45 -12.33 -19.99
C LEU A 112 -0.75 -12.84 -20.83
N ASP A 113 -0.49 -13.65 -21.83
CA ASP A 113 -1.50 -14.25 -22.70
C ASP A 113 -2.38 -15.29 -21.98
N GLU A 114 -1.85 -15.95 -20.95
CA GLU A 114 -2.65 -16.85 -20.10
C GLU A 114 -3.48 -16.11 -19.05
N MET A 115 -3.16 -14.86 -18.72
CA MET A 115 -3.81 -14.12 -17.64
C MET A 115 -5.31 -13.88 -17.90
N ASP A 116 -5.70 -13.64 -19.16
CA ASP A 116 -7.11 -13.48 -19.56
C ASP A 116 -7.89 -14.80 -19.42
N ALA A 117 -7.27 -15.91 -19.81
CA ALA A 117 -7.87 -17.23 -19.67
C ALA A 117 -8.01 -17.68 -18.20
N LEU A 118 -7.07 -17.28 -17.34
CA LEU A 118 -7.20 -17.48 -15.89
C LEU A 118 -8.32 -16.65 -15.32
N ALA A 119 -8.37 -15.36 -15.67
CA ALA A 119 -9.38 -14.45 -15.19
C ALA A 119 -10.80 -14.88 -15.59
N SER A 120 -10.99 -15.56 -16.72
CA SER A 120 -12.32 -16.08 -17.12
C SER A 120 -12.90 -17.15 -16.18
N LYS A 121 -12.04 -17.81 -15.39
CA LYS A 121 -12.39 -18.90 -14.46
C LYS A 121 -12.48 -18.45 -13.00
N TYR A 122 -12.62 -17.14 -12.77
CA TYR A 122 -12.72 -16.62 -11.41
C TYR A 122 -14.04 -17.02 -10.73
N GLU A 123 -13.97 -17.19 -9.42
CA GLU A 123 -15.13 -17.36 -8.56
C GLU A 123 -15.31 -16.17 -7.61
N LYS A 124 -14.23 -15.42 -7.38
CA LYS A 124 -14.22 -14.30 -6.47
C LYS A 124 -13.37 -13.13 -6.99
N ILE A 125 -13.81 -11.90 -6.69
CA ILE A 125 -13.00 -10.68 -6.85
C ILE A 125 -12.51 -10.25 -5.47
N TYR A 126 -11.20 -10.17 -5.33
CA TYR A 126 -10.55 -9.54 -4.18
C TYR A 126 -10.46 -8.04 -4.37
N THR A 127 -10.54 -7.31 -3.28
CA THR A 127 -10.27 -5.89 -3.32
C THR A 127 -8.76 -5.68 -3.41
N ILE A 128 -8.32 -5.08 -4.51
CA ILE A 128 -6.93 -4.66 -4.75
C ILE A 128 -6.96 -3.15 -4.87
N ALA A 129 -6.01 -2.47 -4.24
CA ALA A 129 -5.93 -1.02 -4.33
C ALA A 129 -5.85 -0.57 -5.79
N SER A 130 -6.81 0.25 -6.18
CA SER A 130 -6.86 0.84 -7.51
C SER A 130 -6.01 2.12 -7.58
N ARG A 131 -4.75 2.05 -7.08
CA ARG A 131 -3.81 3.16 -7.11
C ARG A 131 -2.64 2.84 -8.02
N CYS A 132 -1.42 2.75 -7.53
CA CYS A 132 -0.28 2.38 -8.38
C CYS A 132 0.07 0.90 -8.24
N GLY A 133 0.83 0.36 -9.21
CA GLY A 133 1.25 -1.03 -9.23
C GLY A 133 2.01 -1.49 -7.98
N VAL A 134 2.59 -0.56 -7.25
CA VAL A 134 3.30 -0.84 -5.99
C VAL A 134 2.31 -1.22 -4.88
N PHE A 135 1.23 -0.46 -4.73
CA PHE A 135 0.18 -0.77 -3.75
C PHE A 135 -0.56 -2.06 -4.11
N ALA A 136 -0.90 -2.24 -5.39
CA ALA A 136 -1.54 -3.47 -5.85
C ALA A 136 -0.70 -4.71 -5.51
N LYS A 137 0.64 -4.62 -5.65
CA LYS A 137 1.55 -5.69 -5.29
C LYS A 137 1.54 -6.00 -3.80
N SER A 138 1.49 -4.97 -2.96
CA SER A 138 1.40 -5.13 -1.50
C SER A 138 0.09 -5.81 -1.07
N ASP A 139 -0.97 -5.66 -1.84
CA ASP A 139 -2.26 -6.33 -1.59
C ASP A 139 -2.27 -7.76 -2.10
N ILE A 140 -1.71 -7.99 -3.30
CA ILE A 140 -1.73 -9.30 -3.96
C ILE A 140 -0.84 -10.31 -3.24
N GLN A 141 0.33 -9.90 -2.78
CA GLN A 141 1.30 -10.82 -2.19
C GLN A 141 0.79 -11.53 -0.93
N PRO A 142 0.14 -10.85 0.03
CA PRO A 142 -0.49 -11.52 1.16
C PRO A 142 -1.61 -12.48 0.75
N LEU A 143 -2.38 -12.13 -0.30
CA LEU A 143 -3.43 -13.01 -0.81
C LEU A 143 -2.85 -14.32 -1.37
N LEU A 144 -1.75 -14.23 -2.13
CA LEU A 144 -1.03 -15.41 -2.64
C LEU A 144 -0.50 -16.27 -1.49
N ASN A 145 0.12 -15.64 -0.49
CA ASN A 145 0.65 -16.34 0.69
C ASN A 145 -0.44 -17.01 1.53
N GLN A 146 -1.68 -16.53 1.44
CA GLN A 146 -2.86 -17.14 2.07
C GLN A 146 -3.54 -18.19 1.19
N GLY A 147 -2.98 -18.53 0.03
CA GLY A 147 -3.48 -19.54 -0.88
C GLY A 147 -4.63 -19.07 -1.79
N ALA A 148 -4.75 -17.77 -2.05
CA ALA A 148 -5.71 -17.26 -3.03
C ALA A 148 -5.37 -17.80 -4.43
N ARG A 149 -6.40 -18.19 -5.19
CA ARG A 149 -6.21 -18.76 -6.53
C ARG A 149 -5.76 -17.68 -7.52
N LYS A 150 -4.84 -18.02 -8.39
CA LYS A 150 -4.38 -17.13 -9.47
C LYS A 150 -5.52 -16.67 -10.38
N THR A 151 -6.54 -17.51 -10.61
CA THR A 151 -7.76 -17.18 -11.37
C THR A 151 -8.48 -15.98 -10.77
N ASP A 152 -8.71 -16.02 -9.46
CA ASP A 152 -9.40 -14.96 -8.74
C ASP A 152 -8.57 -13.65 -8.69
N ILE A 153 -7.26 -13.79 -8.49
CA ILE A 153 -6.36 -12.64 -8.46
C ILE A 153 -6.25 -11.98 -9.84
N SER A 154 -6.16 -12.76 -10.93
CA SER A 154 -6.12 -12.21 -12.29
C SER A 154 -7.37 -11.39 -12.61
N ALA A 155 -8.56 -11.90 -12.28
CA ALA A 155 -9.80 -11.17 -12.44
C ALA A 155 -9.86 -9.91 -11.52
N SER A 156 -9.31 -10.00 -10.31
CA SER A 156 -9.25 -8.89 -9.37
C SER A 156 -8.34 -7.77 -9.85
N ILE A 157 -7.23 -8.12 -10.51
CA ILE A 157 -6.32 -7.15 -11.15
C ILE A 157 -7.05 -6.41 -12.26
N PHE A 158 -7.79 -7.09 -13.12
CA PHE A 158 -8.53 -6.44 -14.19
C PHE A 158 -9.64 -5.52 -13.66
N ALA A 159 -10.33 -5.92 -12.60
CA ALA A 159 -11.29 -5.07 -11.92
C ALA A 159 -10.63 -3.82 -11.31
N ALA A 160 -9.44 -3.98 -10.71
CA ALA A 160 -8.67 -2.86 -10.17
C ALA A 160 -8.21 -1.88 -11.27
N VAL A 161 -7.74 -2.38 -12.42
CA VAL A 161 -7.37 -1.56 -13.59
C VAL A 161 -8.57 -0.75 -14.10
N ALA A 162 -9.72 -1.40 -14.27
CA ALA A 162 -10.93 -0.71 -14.74
C ALA A 162 -11.35 0.39 -13.75
N ASN A 163 -11.44 0.06 -12.46
CA ASN A 163 -11.81 1.02 -11.42
C ASN A 163 -10.85 2.20 -11.33
N GLN A 164 -9.54 1.94 -11.40
CA GLN A 164 -8.53 2.99 -11.36
C GLN A 164 -8.60 3.92 -12.56
N THR A 165 -8.76 3.37 -13.77
CA THR A 165 -8.89 4.18 -14.97
C THR A 165 -10.13 5.06 -14.91
N ILE A 166 -11.27 4.52 -14.47
CA ILE A 166 -12.51 5.25 -14.32
C ILE A 166 -12.37 6.34 -13.25
N ALA A 167 -11.97 5.98 -12.03
CA ALA A 167 -11.87 6.92 -10.92
C ALA A 167 -10.82 8.02 -11.18
N GLY A 168 -9.66 7.64 -11.69
CA GLY A 168 -8.55 8.58 -11.93
C GLY A 168 -8.79 9.53 -13.10
N LEU A 169 -9.49 9.09 -14.15
CA LEU A 169 -9.63 9.87 -15.39
C LEU A 169 -11.04 10.42 -15.61
N ALA A 170 -12.10 9.74 -15.17
CA ALA A 170 -13.45 10.29 -15.36
C ALA A 170 -13.72 11.50 -14.46
N GLN A 171 -13.16 11.53 -13.25
CA GLN A 171 -13.23 12.67 -12.31
C GLN A 171 -14.64 13.30 -12.26
N GLY A 172 -15.65 12.47 -12.00
CA GLY A 172 -17.04 12.88 -11.90
C GLY A 172 -17.79 13.08 -13.24
N ARG A 173 -17.10 13.11 -14.39
CA ARG A 173 -17.77 13.17 -15.68
C ARG A 173 -18.33 11.79 -16.07
N PRO A 174 -19.63 11.67 -16.35
CA PRO A 174 -20.23 10.38 -16.68
C PRO A 174 -19.73 9.86 -18.04
N ILE A 175 -19.31 8.60 -18.06
CA ILE A 175 -18.99 7.87 -19.29
C ILE A 175 -20.29 7.24 -19.79
N LYS A 176 -20.86 7.78 -20.85
CA LYS A 176 -22.18 7.42 -21.41
C LYS A 176 -22.15 7.38 -22.93
N GLY A 177 -23.17 6.76 -23.52
CA GLY A 177 -23.36 6.70 -24.96
C GLY A 177 -22.54 5.60 -25.61
N LYS A 178 -22.07 5.85 -26.81
CA LYS A 178 -21.27 4.92 -27.62
C LYS A 178 -19.80 4.99 -27.17
N VAL A 179 -19.37 4.00 -26.42
CA VAL A 179 -18.02 3.93 -25.84
C VAL A 179 -17.14 2.99 -26.65
N LEU A 180 -15.98 3.46 -27.10
CA LEU A 180 -14.99 2.65 -27.81
C LEU A 180 -13.86 2.23 -26.88
N TYR A 181 -13.40 0.99 -27.07
CA TYR A 181 -12.21 0.42 -26.43
C TYR A 181 -11.04 0.34 -27.39
N LEU A 182 -9.95 1.03 -27.09
CA LEU A 182 -8.75 1.09 -27.92
C LEU A 182 -7.49 0.72 -27.11
N GLY A 183 -6.41 0.47 -27.84
CA GLY A 183 -5.10 0.14 -27.28
C GLY A 183 -4.89 -1.34 -27.00
N GLY A 184 -3.63 -1.74 -26.81
CA GLY A 184 -3.24 -3.14 -26.69
C GLY A 184 -3.95 -3.92 -25.59
N PRO A 185 -3.93 -3.46 -24.33
CA PRO A 185 -4.61 -4.17 -23.23
C PRO A 185 -6.08 -4.43 -23.50
N LEU A 186 -6.83 -3.43 -23.97
CA LEU A 186 -8.26 -3.58 -24.26
C LEU A 186 -8.52 -4.40 -25.53
N THR A 187 -7.57 -4.47 -26.46
CA THR A 187 -7.70 -5.32 -27.64
C THR A 187 -7.53 -6.80 -27.31
N PHE A 188 -6.51 -7.16 -26.53
CA PHE A 188 -6.15 -8.55 -26.28
C PHE A 188 -6.86 -9.17 -25.07
N LEU A 189 -7.22 -8.38 -24.05
CA LEU A 189 -7.76 -8.88 -22.80
C LEU A 189 -9.28 -8.72 -22.71
N SER A 190 -10.00 -9.79 -23.03
CA SER A 190 -11.47 -9.81 -23.05
C SER A 190 -12.07 -9.60 -21.66
N GLN A 191 -11.47 -10.19 -20.62
CA GLN A 191 -11.94 -10.06 -19.25
C GLN A 191 -11.70 -8.67 -18.67
N LEU A 192 -10.70 -7.96 -19.19
CA LEU A 192 -10.49 -6.54 -18.84
C LEU A 192 -11.64 -5.67 -19.42
N ARG A 193 -12.04 -5.89 -20.66
CA ARG A 193 -13.22 -5.19 -21.26
C ARG A 193 -14.49 -5.46 -20.45
N LEU A 194 -14.72 -6.74 -20.08
CA LEU A 194 -15.87 -7.10 -19.24
C LEU A 194 -15.82 -6.42 -17.86
N SER A 195 -14.63 -6.16 -17.33
CA SER A 195 -14.46 -5.42 -16.07
C SER A 195 -14.89 -3.96 -16.22
N PHE A 196 -14.55 -3.31 -17.35
CA PHE A 196 -15.05 -1.97 -17.69
C PHE A 196 -16.56 -1.96 -17.88
N ASP A 197 -17.10 -2.92 -18.65
CA ASP A 197 -18.55 -3.02 -18.89
C ASP A 197 -19.33 -3.15 -17.57
N LYS A 198 -18.84 -3.97 -16.64
CA LYS A 198 -19.44 -4.14 -15.32
C LYS A 198 -19.35 -2.86 -14.48
N ALA A 199 -18.19 -2.22 -14.43
CA ALA A 199 -17.97 -1.03 -13.62
C ALA A 199 -18.80 0.17 -14.13
N LEU A 200 -18.91 0.33 -15.44
CA LEU A 200 -19.65 1.42 -16.10
C LEU A 200 -21.13 1.11 -16.33
N LYS A 201 -21.55 -0.15 -16.16
CA LYS A 201 -22.89 -0.65 -16.49
C LYS A 201 -23.30 -0.35 -17.96
N ILE A 202 -22.36 -0.54 -18.88
CA ILE A 202 -22.51 -0.36 -20.32
C ILE A 202 -22.02 -1.60 -21.08
N LYS A 203 -22.18 -1.59 -22.40
CA LYS A 203 -21.51 -2.52 -23.31
C LYS A 203 -20.64 -1.72 -24.27
N GLY A 204 -19.33 -1.68 -24.01
CA GLY A 204 -18.39 -0.98 -24.88
C GLY A 204 -18.13 -1.73 -26.19
N ILE A 205 -17.62 -1.03 -27.19
CA ILE A 205 -17.36 -1.52 -28.53
C ILE A 205 -15.85 -1.62 -28.76
N LEU A 206 -15.39 -2.80 -29.15
CA LEU A 206 -14.05 -3.01 -29.69
C LEU A 206 -14.13 -2.91 -31.22
N PRO A 207 -13.65 -1.83 -31.83
CA PRO A 207 -13.70 -1.71 -33.30
C PRO A 207 -12.67 -2.60 -33.97
N GLU A 208 -12.90 -2.94 -35.20
CA GLU A 208 -11.89 -3.55 -36.06
C GLU A 208 -10.67 -2.63 -36.16
N ASN A 209 -9.49 -3.21 -36.18
CA ASN A 209 -8.23 -2.46 -36.20
C ASN A 209 -7.98 -1.54 -34.98
N SER A 210 -8.56 -1.84 -33.83
CA SER A 210 -8.44 -1.06 -32.57
C SER A 210 -7.00 -0.73 -32.17
N LEU A 211 -6.00 -1.55 -32.54
CA LEU A 211 -4.57 -1.32 -32.30
C LEU A 211 -3.96 -0.21 -33.17
N TYR A 212 -4.62 0.11 -34.29
CA TYR A 212 -4.05 0.97 -35.32
C TYR A 212 -4.76 2.33 -35.44
N PHE A 213 -5.70 2.65 -34.54
CA PHE A 213 -6.47 3.88 -34.62
C PHE A 213 -5.61 5.15 -34.66
N VAL A 214 -4.53 5.21 -33.89
CA VAL A 214 -3.59 6.34 -33.96
C VAL A 214 -2.92 6.42 -35.33
N ALA A 215 -2.43 5.30 -35.84
CA ALA A 215 -1.75 5.25 -37.13
C ALA A 215 -2.73 5.55 -38.30
N LEU A 216 -3.95 5.01 -38.23
CA LEU A 216 -5.00 5.29 -39.21
C LEU A 216 -5.40 6.77 -39.17
N GLY A 217 -5.58 7.35 -38.00
CA GLY A 217 -5.86 8.76 -37.83
C GLY A 217 -4.73 9.66 -38.37
N ALA A 218 -3.46 9.27 -38.09
CA ALA A 218 -2.31 9.96 -38.66
C ALA A 218 -2.29 9.90 -40.20
N ALA A 219 -2.58 8.73 -40.75
CA ALA A 219 -2.67 8.56 -42.19
C ALA A 219 -3.82 9.38 -42.81
N PHE A 220 -4.96 9.50 -42.14
CA PHE A 220 -6.08 10.33 -42.58
C PHE A 220 -5.79 11.84 -42.57
N CYS A 221 -4.75 12.24 -41.86
CA CYS A 221 -4.31 13.63 -41.77
C CYS A 221 -3.07 13.93 -42.63
N GLY A 222 -2.56 12.96 -43.37
CA GLY A 222 -1.46 13.15 -44.31
C GLY A 222 -1.83 14.13 -45.42
N THR A 223 -0.99 15.11 -45.66
CA THR A 223 -1.20 16.14 -46.69
C THR A 223 0.05 16.44 -47.48
N GLU A 224 1.19 15.95 -47.04
CA GLU A 224 2.49 16.22 -47.64
C GLU A 224 3.06 14.98 -48.31
N GLN A 225 3.47 15.10 -49.54
CA GLN A 225 4.21 14.06 -50.26
C GLN A 225 5.67 14.05 -49.82
N ILE A 226 6.09 12.94 -49.27
CA ILE A 226 7.46 12.74 -48.77
C ILE A 226 8.19 11.71 -49.66
N ASN A 227 9.41 12.01 -50.01
CA ASN A 227 10.29 11.04 -50.67
C ASN A 227 10.71 9.98 -49.59
N ILE A 228 10.36 8.72 -49.86
CA ILE A 228 10.56 7.64 -48.88
C ILE A 228 12.03 7.34 -48.68
N ASP A 229 12.87 7.45 -49.72
CA ASP A 229 14.31 7.22 -49.61
C ASP A 229 14.98 8.28 -48.77
N ASP A 230 14.63 9.55 -48.97
CA ASP A 230 15.12 10.66 -48.15
C ASP A 230 14.69 10.50 -46.70
N ALA A 231 13.46 10.06 -46.48
CA ALA A 231 12.94 9.81 -45.13
C ALA A 231 13.73 8.68 -44.43
N ILE A 232 13.97 7.56 -45.13
CA ILE A 232 14.76 6.43 -44.65
C ILE A 232 16.19 6.86 -44.31
N ASP A 233 16.84 7.61 -45.19
CA ASP A 233 18.21 8.08 -45.02
C ASP A 233 18.34 9.07 -43.84
N ASN A 234 17.39 9.98 -43.70
CA ASN A 234 17.35 10.92 -42.60
C ASN A 234 17.11 10.20 -41.27
N ILE A 235 16.22 9.20 -41.21
CA ILE A 235 16.00 8.40 -40.01
C ILE A 235 17.24 7.56 -39.67
N LYS A 236 17.96 6.99 -40.65
CA LYS A 236 19.24 6.28 -40.43
C LYS A 236 20.31 7.20 -39.84
N LYS A 237 20.36 8.46 -40.28
CA LYS A 237 21.29 9.47 -39.79
C LYS A 237 20.85 10.08 -38.46
N TYR A 238 19.63 9.82 -38.02
CA TYR A 238 19.14 10.25 -36.71
C TYR A 238 19.96 9.55 -35.62
N GLY A 239 21.06 10.20 -35.27
CA GLY A 239 21.98 9.75 -34.23
C GLY A 239 21.53 10.26 -32.87
N VAL A 240 21.81 9.45 -31.86
CA VAL A 240 21.64 9.81 -30.47
C VAL A 240 22.70 10.83 -30.11
N THR A 241 22.34 12.09 -29.96
CA THR A 241 23.23 13.21 -29.61
C THR A 241 23.03 13.72 -28.16
N GLY A 242 22.28 12.96 -27.34
CA GLY A 242 21.99 13.35 -25.97
C GLY A 242 23.21 13.16 -25.04
N LYS A 243 23.53 14.20 -24.23
CA LYS A 243 24.41 14.03 -23.08
C LYS A 243 23.51 13.70 -21.89
N PHE A 244 23.69 12.51 -21.30
CA PHE A 244 23.05 12.19 -20.03
C PHE A 244 23.91 12.63 -18.84
N LEU A 245 23.27 12.91 -17.70
CA LEU A 245 23.98 13.21 -16.46
C LEU A 245 24.61 11.92 -15.93
N SER A 246 25.90 11.93 -15.70
CA SER A 246 26.64 10.81 -15.13
C SER A 246 27.15 11.13 -13.72
N ILE A 247 27.30 10.06 -12.94
CA ILE A 247 27.92 10.09 -11.61
C ILE A 247 29.25 9.33 -11.64
N PRO A 248 30.12 9.48 -10.63
CA PRO A 248 31.38 8.75 -10.56
C PRO A 248 31.20 7.22 -10.65
N PRO A 249 32.17 6.50 -11.25
CA PRO A 249 32.20 5.03 -11.26
C PRO A 249 32.16 4.45 -9.85
N LEU A 250 31.57 3.26 -9.70
CA LEU A 250 31.51 2.56 -8.40
C LEU A 250 32.88 2.07 -7.96
N PHE A 251 33.68 1.58 -8.91
CA PHE A 251 35.08 1.20 -8.73
C PHE A 251 35.92 1.76 -9.88
N GLU A 252 37.05 2.34 -9.55
CA GLU A 252 37.96 2.91 -10.55
C GLU A 252 38.74 1.81 -11.29
N ASN A 253 39.03 0.70 -10.59
CA ASN A 253 39.83 -0.40 -11.14
C ASN A 253 39.52 -1.74 -10.43
N LYS A 254 40.02 -2.83 -10.99
CA LYS A 254 39.82 -4.19 -10.44
C LYS A 254 40.47 -4.38 -9.05
N GLN A 255 41.61 -3.72 -8.79
CA GLN A 255 42.28 -3.85 -7.51
C GLN A 255 41.38 -3.32 -6.36
N GLN A 256 40.79 -2.14 -6.54
CA GLN A 256 39.85 -1.57 -5.57
C GLN A 256 38.65 -2.47 -5.31
N TYR A 257 38.16 -3.14 -6.34
CA TYR A 257 37.08 -4.12 -6.20
C TYR A 257 37.53 -5.37 -5.42
N GLU A 258 38.71 -5.91 -5.69
CA GLU A 258 39.21 -7.10 -4.97
C GLU A 258 39.49 -6.79 -3.49
N GLU A 259 40.03 -5.61 -3.16
CA GLU A 259 40.21 -5.17 -1.77
C GLU A 259 38.85 -5.07 -1.05
N PHE A 260 37.84 -4.46 -1.68
CA PHE A 260 36.45 -4.39 -1.19
C PHE A 260 35.86 -5.78 -0.95
N LYS A 261 35.98 -6.67 -1.92
CA LYS A 261 35.45 -8.03 -1.88
C LYS A 261 36.10 -8.85 -0.75
N ASN A 262 37.44 -8.82 -0.66
CA ASN A 262 38.17 -9.53 0.40
C ASN A 262 37.80 -9.06 1.80
N ARG A 263 37.58 -7.77 1.98
CA ARG A 263 37.11 -7.20 3.26
C ARG A 263 35.75 -7.76 3.67
N HIS A 264 34.78 -7.80 2.73
CA HIS A 264 33.45 -8.34 3.02
C HIS A 264 33.45 -9.86 3.19
N GLU A 265 34.31 -10.58 2.47
CA GLU A 265 34.46 -12.03 2.58
C GLU A 265 35.07 -12.47 3.92
N SER A 266 35.64 -11.57 4.71
CA SER A 266 36.17 -11.88 6.03
C SER A 266 35.06 -12.15 7.08
N CYS A 267 33.85 -11.65 6.87
CA CYS A 267 32.71 -11.83 7.75
C CYS A 267 31.93 -13.10 7.42
N ARG A 268 32.49 -14.27 7.78
CA ARG A 268 31.95 -15.59 7.46
C ARG A 268 31.36 -16.28 8.68
N VAL A 269 30.21 -16.96 8.50
CA VAL A 269 29.68 -17.89 9.49
C VAL A 269 30.58 -19.14 9.54
N LYS A 270 30.83 -19.68 10.72
CA LYS A 270 31.48 -20.99 10.84
C LYS A 270 30.58 -22.06 10.20
N ARG A 271 31.17 -22.93 9.38
CA ARG A 271 30.46 -24.03 8.74
C ARG A 271 30.86 -25.33 9.39
N GLY A 272 29.90 -26.14 9.78
CA GLY A 272 30.09 -27.50 10.25
C GLY A 272 29.82 -28.53 9.17
N ASP A 273 30.45 -29.67 9.25
CA ASP A 273 30.15 -30.80 8.36
C ASP A 273 28.99 -31.60 8.95
N ILE A 274 27.82 -31.52 8.30
CA ILE A 274 26.59 -32.19 8.72
C ILE A 274 26.76 -33.74 8.69
N SER A 275 27.59 -34.27 7.79
CA SER A 275 27.77 -35.71 7.63
C SER A 275 28.50 -36.36 8.85
N SER A 276 29.33 -35.60 9.52
CA SER A 276 30.03 -36.04 10.75
C SER A 276 29.37 -35.49 12.03
N TYR A 277 28.36 -34.62 11.91
CA TYR A 277 27.75 -34.00 13.09
C TYR A 277 26.80 -34.95 13.83
N LYS A 278 27.07 -35.11 15.14
CA LYS A 278 26.24 -35.92 16.03
C LYS A 278 25.76 -35.06 17.18
N GLY A 279 24.48 -35.00 17.39
CA GLY A 279 23.89 -34.28 18.51
C GLY A 279 22.75 -33.33 18.14
N ASP A 280 22.50 -32.40 19.05
CA ASP A 280 21.40 -31.47 18.95
C ASP A 280 21.69 -30.39 17.91
N ALA A 281 20.78 -30.22 16.97
CA ALA A 281 20.79 -29.15 15.97
C ALA A 281 19.54 -28.26 16.12
N PHE A 282 19.60 -27.07 15.63
CA PHE A 282 18.53 -26.07 15.75
C PHE A 282 18.08 -25.61 14.37
N LEU A 283 16.78 -25.76 14.13
CA LEU A 283 16.17 -25.40 12.86
C LEU A 283 15.64 -23.96 12.93
N GLY A 284 16.05 -23.14 11.97
CA GLY A 284 15.46 -21.83 11.77
C GLY A 284 14.85 -21.72 10.37
N VAL A 285 13.65 -21.18 10.28
CA VAL A 285 12.93 -20.98 9.01
C VAL A 285 12.52 -19.52 8.86
N ASP A 286 12.76 -18.94 7.70
CA ASP A 286 12.25 -17.63 7.29
C ASP A 286 11.35 -17.81 6.06
N ALA A 287 10.05 -17.71 6.30
CA ALA A 287 9.00 -17.81 5.27
C ALA A 287 8.58 -16.41 4.79
N GLY A 288 9.41 -15.82 3.95
CA GLY A 288 9.12 -14.51 3.36
C GLY A 288 8.02 -14.55 2.29
N SER A 289 7.67 -13.38 1.78
CA SER A 289 6.59 -13.21 0.80
C SER A 289 6.88 -13.88 -0.56
N THR A 290 8.13 -13.87 -1.00
CA THR A 290 8.56 -14.40 -2.32
C THR A 290 9.52 -15.57 -2.22
N THR A 291 10.24 -15.67 -1.11
CA THR A 291 11.27 -16.68 -0.90
C THR A 291 11.09 -17.36 0.45
N VAL A 292 11.48 -18.62 0.54
CA VAL A 292 11.59 -19.33 1.80
C VAL A 292 13.05 -19.76 2.00
N LYS A 293 13.53 -19.61 3.22
CA LYS A 293 14.86 -20.00 3.64
C LYS A 293 14.75 -20.88 4.86
N ALA A 294 15.60 -21.88 4.95
CA ALA A 294 15.77 -22.62 6.18
C ALA A 294 17.25 -22.87 6.43
N VAL A 295 17.62 -22.89 7.70
CA VAL A 295 18.97 -23.23 8.13
C VAL A 295 18.92 -24.23 9.27
N LEU A 296 19.93 -25.09 9.33
CA LEU A 296 20.19 -25.97 10.45
C LEU A 296 21.53 -25.56 11.06
N THR A 297 21.55 -25.24 12.34
CA THR A 297 22.77 -24.88 13.06
C THR A 297 23.09 -25.88 14.14
N GLY A 298 24.38 -26.02 14.43
CA GLY A 298 24.85 -26.79 15.58
C GLY A 298 24.85 -25.95 16.88
N LYS A 299 25.35 -26.55 17.98
CA LYS A 299 25.31 -25.97 19.34
C LYS A 299 26.12 -24.68 19.53
N ASN A 300 27.10 -24.42 18.66
CA ASN A 300 27.90 -23.19 18.71
C ASN A 300 27.53 -22.19 17.66
N GLY A 301 26.37 -22.36 17.00
CA GLY A 301 25.90 -21.50 15.90
C GLY A 301 26.57 -21.78 14.56
N GLU A 302 27.35 -22.86 14.41
CA GLU A 302 27.91 -23.28 13.12
C GLU A 302 26.79 -23.70 12.17
N LEU A 303 26.87 -23.23 10.90
CA LEU A 303 25.91 -23.57 9.86
C LEU A 303 26.18 -24.99 9.34
N LEU A 304 25.25 -25.93 9.55
CA LEU A 304 25.33 -27.31 9.10
C LEU A 304 24.70 -27.50 7.74
N SER A 305 23.55 -26.88 7.48
CA SER A 305 22.82 -27.00 6.22
C SER A 305 21.97 -25.75 5.99
N SER A 306 21.66 -25.44 4.74
CA SER A 306 20.75 -24.35 4.41
C SER A 306 20.02 -24.57 3.07
N VAL A 307 18.87 -23.96 2.92
CA VAL A 307 18.12 -23.83 1.68
C VAL A 307 17.64 -22.40 1.47
N TYR A 308 17.71 -21.92 0.23
CA TYR A 308 17.17 -20.62 -0.21
C TYR A 308 16.46 -20.84 -1.52
N LYS A 309 15.12 -20.70 -1.57
CA LYS A 309 14.32 -20.92 -2.79
C LYS A 309 13.17 -19.94 -2.91
N GLY A 310 12.78 -19.62 -4.15
CA GLY A 310 11.50 -18.94 -4.43
C GLY A 310 10.33 -19.82 -4.00
N ASN A 311 9.34 -19.26 -3.29
CA ASN A 311 8.23 -20.02 -2.73
C ASN A 311 7.00 -20.11 -3.66
N SER A 312 6.95 -19.30 -4.72
CA SER A 312 5.80 -19.24 -5.66
C SER A 312 4.44 -19.14 -4.95
N GLY A 313 4.41 -18.52 -3.76
CA GLY A 313 3.22 -18.40 -2.91
C GLY A 313 2.91 -19.60 -2.01
N ASN A 314 3.71 -20.67 -2.03
CA ASN A 314 3.51 -21.84 -1.15
C ASN A 314 4.86 -22.36 -0.60
N PRO A 315 5.24 -22.02 0.63
CA PRO A 315 6.48 -22.47 1.24
C PRO A 315 6.46 -23.94 1.72
N VAL A 316 5.26 -24.54 1.86
CA VAL A 316 5.10 -25.85 2.50
C VAL A 316 5.88 -26.97 1.79
N PRO A 317 5.81 -27.14 0.45
CA PRO A 317 6.57 -28.20 -0.23
C PRO A 317 8.09 -28.08 -0.04
N ILE A 318 8.61 -26.85 -0.06
CA ILE A 318 10.05 -26.60 0.03
C ILE A 318 10.59 -27.00 1.40
N ILE A 319 9.88 -26.63 2.47
CA ILE A 319 10.29 -27.02 3.84
C ILE A 319 10.10 -28.53 4.07
N LYS A 320 9.03 -29.14 3.50
CA LYS A 320 8.85 -30.59 3.52
C LYS A 320 10.06 -31.29 2.93
N ASP A 321 10.45 -30.91 1.70
CA ASP A 321 11.56 -31.53 0.98
C ASP A 321 12.90 -31.32 1.71
N TYR A 322 13.11 -30.14 2.29
CA TYR A 322 14.29 -29.85 3.08
C TYR A 322 14.38 -30.73 4.32
N LEU A 323 13.31 -30.86 5.10
CA LEU A 323 13.29 -31.73 6.28
C LEU A 323 13.47 -33.21 5.90
N LEU A 324 12.82 -33.69 4.83
CA LEU A 324 13.01 -35.04 4.33
C LEU A 324 14.47 -35.28 3.92
N SER A 325 15.12 -34.33 3.30
CA SER A 325 16.54 -34.45 2.92
C SER A 325 17.44 -34.61 4.15
N ILE A 326 17.17 -33.85 5.22
CA ILE A 326 17.90 -33.98 6.48
C ILE A 326 17.68 -35.35 7.11
N TYR A 327 16.44 -35.78 7.29
CA TYR A 327 16.11 -37.05 7.94
C TYR A 327 16.59 -38.30 7.15
N ASN A 328 16.63 -38.21 5.82
CA ASN A 328 17.07 -39.30 4.99
C ASN A 328 18.59 -39.43 4.93
N SER A 329 19.29 -38.31 4.82
CA SER A 329 20.74 -38.31 4.59
C SER A 329 21.55 -38.27 5.91
N TYR A 330 20.97 -37.74 7.01
CA TYR A 330 21.69 -37.47 8.27
C TYR A 330 20.87 -37.94 9.50
N PRO A 331 20.65 -39.22 9.68
CA PRO A 331 19.76 -39.76 10.75
C PRO A 331 20.28 -39.51 12.16
N ASP A 332 21.60 -39.27 12.34
CA ASP A 332 22.24 -38.96 13.62
C ASP A 332 22.00 -37.50 14.08
N VAL A 333 21.50 -36.64 13.20
CA VAL A 333 21.22 -35.22 13.51
C VAL A 333 19.83 -35.12 14.13
N LYS A 334 19.81 -34.63 15.39
CA LYS A 334 18.58 -34.46 16.17
C LYS A 334 18.17 -32.98 16.17
N ILE A 335 16.99 -32.63 15.65
CA ILE A 335 16.42 -31.30 15.82
C ILE A 335 15.92 -31.16 17.25
N ALA A 336 16.66 -30.40 18.06
CA ALA A 336 16.37 -30.20 19.49
C ALA A 336 15.36 -29.08 19.75
N CYS A 337 15.33 -28.05 18.88
CA CYS A 337 14.35 -26.99 18.87
C CYS A 337 14.30 -26.34 17.49
N SER A 338 13.17 -25.71 17.21
CA SER A 338 12.90 -25.07 15.92
C SER A 338 12.17 -23.74 16.08
N ALA A 339 12.47 -22.79 15.20
CA ALA A 339 11.75 -21.52 15.15
C ALA A 339 11.45 -21.10 13.71
N VAL A 340 10.36 -20.41 13.51
CA VAL A 340 9.96 -19.87 12.23
C VAL A 340 9.61 -18.40 12.34
N THR A 341 9.95 -17.65 11.30
CA THR A 341 9.65 -16.22 11.15
C THR A 341 9.09 -15.89 9.77
N GLY A 342 8.67 -14.64 9.56
CA GLY A 342 8.17 -14.13 8.30
C GLY A 342 6.66 -14.31 8.09
N TYR A 343 6.17 -13.91 6.92
CA TYR A 343 4.72 -13.91 6.60
C TYR A 343 4.06 -15.30 6.67
N GLY A 344 4.82 -16.36 6.40
CA GLY A 344 4.35 -17.75 6.46
C GLY A 344 4.51 -18.42 7.83
N GLU A 345 4.86 -17.67 8.88
CA GLU A 345 5.14 -18.19 10.23
C GLU A 345 4.03 -19.14 10.72
N GLU A 346 2.81 -18.65 10.82
CA GLU A 346 1.67 -19.41 11.36
C GLU A 346 1.33 -20.64 10.50
N LEU A 347 1.45 -20.51 9.17
CA LEU A 347 1.22 -21.62 8.24
C LEU A 347 2.22 -22.75 8.48
N LEU A 348 3.51 -22.43 8.50
CA LEU A 348 4.57 -23.45 8.66
C LEU A 348 4.64 -23.99 10.09
N LYS A 349 4.37 -23.15 11.10
CA LYS A 349 4.28 -23.61 12.49
C LYS A 349 3.22 -24.69 12.64
N ASN A 350 2.03 -24.47 12.09
CA ASN A 350 0.94 -25.45 12.11
C ASN A 350 1.19 -26.65 11.19
N ALA A 351 1.83 -26.45 10.02
CA ALA A 351 2.11 -27.52 9.08
C ALA A 351 3.09 -28.55 9.67
N PHE A 352 4.20 -28.09 10.24
CA PHE A 352 5.32 -28.94 10.64
C PHE A 352 5.52 -29.08 12.16
N GLY A 353 4.67 -28.46 12.98
CA GLY A 353 4.79 -28.50 14.43
C GLY A 353 6.05 -27.76 14.93
N ILE A 354 6.41 -26.63 14.29
CA ILE A 354 7.58 -25.84 14.69
C ILE A 354 7.33 -25.27 16.09
N ASP A 355 8.35 -25.35 16.99
CA ASP A 355 8.22 -25.05 18.41
C ASP A 355 7.92 -23.56 18.67
N CYS A 356 8.64 -22.66 18.02
CA CYS A 356 8.54 -21.23 18.27
C CYS A 356 8.20 -20.43 17.01
N GLY A 357 7.30 -19.45 17.16
CA GLY A 357 7.16 -18.34 16.21
C GLY A 357 7.93 -17.14 16.74
N ILE A 358 8.75 -16.50 15.92
CA ILE A 358 9.53 -15.33 16.27
C ILE A 358 9.24 -14.17 15.32
N VAL A 359 9.15 -12.96 15.88
CA VAL A 359 8.99 -11.75 15.06
C VAL A 359 10.22 -11.55 14.17
N GLU A 360 10.00 -11.25 12.91
CA GLU A 360 11.05 -11.17 11.90
C GLU A 360 12.17 -10.17 12.27
N THR A 361 11.80 -9.00 12.80
CA THR A 361 12.79 -8.01 13.29
C THR A 361 13.67 -8.54 14.40
N VAL A 362 13.11 -9.35 15.31
CA VAL A 362 13.87 -9.98 16.40
C VAL A 362 14.81 -11.06 15.87
N ALA A 363 14.36 -11.86 14.88
CA ALA A 363 15.23 -12.85 14.23
C ALA A 363 16.41 -12.17 13.53
N HIS A 364 16.16 -11.16 12.71
CA HIS A 364 17.19 -10.40 12.01
C HIS A 364 18.16 -9.71 12.97
N PHE A 365 17.66 -9.12 14.05
CA PHE A 365 18.50 -8.51 15.09
C PHE A 365 19.37 -9.55 15.81
N THR A 366 18.81 -10.71 16.16
CA THR A 366 19.55 -11.80 16.80
C THR A 366 20.73 -12.25 15.95
N ALA A 367 20.52 -12.40 14.64
CA ALA A 367 21.59 -12.73 13.70
C ALA A 367 22.62 -11.59 13.58
N ALA A 368 22.18 -10.34 13.43
CA ALA A 368 23.09 -9.20 13.31
C ALA A 368 23.98 -9.06 14.55
N LYS A 369 23.41 -9.21 15.75
CA LYS A 369 24.16 -9.18 17.03
C LYS A 369 25.19 -10.29 17.16
N PHE A 370 24.95 -11.46 16.57
CA PHE A 370 25.90 -12.57 16.54
C PHE A 370 27.17 -12.20 15.74
N PHE A 371 27.04 -11.53 14.59
CA PHE A 371 28.18 -11.09 13.79
C PHE A 371 28.82 -9.79 14.30
N ARG A 372 28.02 -8.90 14.87
CA ARG A 372 28.47 -7.60 15.39
C ARG A 372 27.80 -7.32 16.75
N PRO A 373 28.40 -7.73 17.87
CA PRO A 373 27.79 -7.55 19.20
C PRO A 373 27.37 -6.11 19.52
N ASN A 374 28.11 -5.13 19.02
CA ASN A 374 27.88 -3.69 19.22
C ASN A 374 27.17 -3.05 18.01
N VAL A 375 26.27 -3.76 17.34
CA VAL A 375 25.52 -3.21 16.20
C VAL A 375 24.68 -2.02 16.62
N ASP A 376 24.80 -0.90 15.87
CA ASP A 376 24.04 0.34 16.07
C ASP A 376 22.81 0.39 15.16
N PHE A 377 22.97 -0.16 13.95
CA PHE A 377 21.92 -0.10 12.94
C PHE A 377 21.94 -1.35 12.04
N VAL A 378 20.75 -1.85 11.73
CA VAL A 378 20.58 -2.97 10.80
C VAL A 378 19.79 -2.52 9.60
N ILE A 379 20.27 -2.81 8.40
CA ILE A 379 19.59 -2.56 7.14
C ILE A 379 19.32 -3.92 6.49
N ASP A 380 18.06 -4.31 6.46
CA ASP A 380 17.60 -5.52 5.78
C ASP A 380 16.84 -5.14 4.51
N ILE A 381 17.36 -5.54 3.35
CA ILE A 381 16.69 -5.32 2.07
C ILE A 381 16.42 -6.65 1.40
N GLY A 382 15.16 -7.04 1.47
CA GLY A 382 14.62 -8.22 0.80
C GLY A 382 14.29 -7.97 -0.68
N GLY A 383 13.61 -8.95 -1.27
CA GLY A 383 13.12 -8.81 -2.65
C GLY A 383 11.96 -7.82 -2.78
N GLN A 384 11.09 -7.73 -1.79
CA GLN A 384 9.83 -6.97 -1.85
C GLN A 384 9.72 -5.87 -0.78
N ASP A 385 10.36 -6.07 0.33
CA ASP A 385 10.30 -5.19 1.48
C ASP A 385 11.71 -4.81 1.96
N MET A 386 11.76 -3.75 2.73
CA MET A 386 12.94 -3.29 3.40
C MET A 386 12.58 -2.98 4.84
N LYS A 387 13.43 -3.42 5.75
CA LYS A 387 13.32 -3.19 7.19
C LYS A 387 14.64 -2.66 7.69
N CYS A 388 14.59 -1.55 8.40
CA CYS A 388 15.77 -1.01 9.05
C CYS A 388 15.46 -0.79 10.52
N PHE A 389 16.40 -1.07 11.40
CA PHE A 389 16.18 -0.85 12.82
C PHE A 389 17.41 -0.23 13.48
N LYS A 390 17.12 0.77 14.30
CA LYS A 390 18.10 1.41 15.17
C LYS A 390 18.17 0.62 16.48
N ILE A 391 19.41 0.36 16.92
CA ILE A 391 19.67 -0.33 18.17
C ILE A 391 20.26 0.66 19.16
N ARG A 392 19.73 0.68 20.38
CA ARG A 392 20.25 1.46 21.49
C ARG A 392 20.29 0.58 22.72
N SER A 393 21.41 0.57 23.41
CA SER A 393 21.59 -0.23 24.64
C SER A 393 21.26 -1.72 24.46
N GLY A 394 21.54 -2.28 23.28
CA GLY A 394 21.32 -3.70 22.97
C GLY A 394 19.85 -4.09 22.72
N ALA A 395 18.96 -3.13 22.52
CA ALA A 395 17.55 -3.32 22.17
C ALA A 395 17.19 -2.56 20.90
N ILE A 396 16.13 -3.00 20.21
CA ILE A 396 15.58 -2.29 19.05
C ILE A 396 14.85 -1.04 19.56
N ASP A 397 15.38 0.13 19.20
CA ASP A 397 14.88 1.44 19.59
C ASP A 397 13.85 1.98 18.60
N ASN A 398 14.12 1.83 17.30
CA ASN A 398 13.22 2.31 16.24
C ASN A 398 13.23 1.36 15.04
N ILE A 399 12.10 1.26 14.35
CA ILE A 399 11.92 0.39 13.19
C ILE A 399 11.41 1.23 12.02
N PHE A 400 12.15 1.21 10.92
CA PHE A 400 11.78 1.84 9.65
C PHE A 400 11.37 0.74 8.68
N LEU A 401 10.14 0.80 8.20
CA LEU A 401 9.60 -0.17 7.24
C LEU A 401 9.24 0.53 5.92
N ASN A 402 9.59 -0.08 4.82
CA ASN A 402 9.09 0.31 3.52
C ASN A 402 7.84 -0.50 3.19
N GLU A 403 6.68 -0.03 3.64
CA GLU A 403 5.40 -0.73 3.45
C GLU A 403 4.72 -0.37 2.13
N ALA A 404 5.09 0.75 1.54
CA ALA A 404 4.33 1.35 0.43
C ALA A 404 5.02 1.27 -0.94
N CYS A 405 6.32 0.99 -1.01
CA CYS A 405 7.03 1.09 -2.28
C CYS A 405 8.23 0.14 -2.37
N SER A 406 8.29 -0.70 -3.39
CA SER A 406 9.43 -1.58 -3.65
C SER A 406 10.64 -0.89 -4.32
N SER A 407 10.62 0.43 -4.48
CA SER A 407 11.69 1.16 -5.20
C SER A 407 13.05 1.15 -4.51
N GLY A 408 13.10 0.75 -3.24
CA GLY A 408 14.35 0.49 -2.50
C GLY A 408 14.67 -0.99 -2.33
N CYS A 409 13.97 -1.91 -2.98
CA CYS A 409 14.06 -3.36 -2.77
C CYS A 409 14.62 -4.09 -3.99
N GLY A 410 15.04 -5.36 -3.82
CA GLY A 410 15.64 -6.17 -4.88
C GLY A 410 14.75 -6.37 -6.10
N SER A 411 13.42 -6.44 -5.92
CA SER A 411 12.48 -6.59 -7.05
C SER A 411 12.48 -5.41 -8.02
N PHE A 412 12.90 -4.23 -7.57
CA PHE A 412 13.11 -3.09 -8.45
C PHE A 412 14.21 -3.39 -9.47
N LEU A 413 15.38 -3.83 -9.01
CA LEU A 413 16.49 -4.23 -9.88
C LEU A 413 16.13 -5.43 -10.76
N GLN A 414 15.43 -6.42 -10.19
CA GLN A 414 14.96 -7.60 -10.94
C GLN A 414 14.06 -7.23 -12.11
N THR A 415 13.15 -6.27 -11.90
CA THR A 415 12.22 -5.80 -12.95
C THR A 415 13.00 -5.18 -14.12
N PHE A 416 13.98 -4.33 -13.83
CA PHE A 416 14.79 -3.71 -14.87
C PHE A 416 15.75 -4.70 -15.55
N ALA A 417 16.37 -5.62 -14.81
CA ALA A 417 17.18 -6.69 -15.39
C ALA A 417 16.37 -7.51 -16.41
N ASN A 418 15.18 -7.96 -16.02
CA ASN A 418 14.27 -8.72 -16.90
C ASN A 418 13.84 -7.89 -18.12
N THR A 419 13.52 -6.60 -17.94
CA THR A 419 13.11 -5.70 -19.04
C THR A 419 14.23 -5.51 -20.05
N LEU A 420 15.47 -5.49 -19.59
CA LEU A 420 16.66 -5.34 -20.41
C LEU A 420 17.19 -6.69 -20.97
N GLY A 421 16.57 -7.82 -20.57
CA GLY A 421 16.90 -9.16 -21.08
C GLY A 421 18.05 -9.86 -20.35
N TYR A 422 18.34 -9.49 -19.11
CA TYR A 422 19.42 -10.05 -18.28
C TYR A 422 18.88 -10.81 -17.07
N LYS A 423 19.64 -11.80 -16.60
CA LYS A 423 19.47 -12.35 -15.27
C LYS A 423 19.99 -11.35 -14.25
N ILE A 424 19.38 -11.31 -13.05
CA ILE A 424 19.73 -10.31 -12.03
C ILE A 424 21.20 -10.38 -11.61
N GLU A 425 21.75 -11.60 -11.52
CA GLU A 425 23.14 -11.83 -11.12
C GLU A 425 24.14 -11.28 -12.15
N ASP A 426 23.82 -11.43 -13.44
CA ASP A 426 24.66 -10.92 -14.52
C ASP A 426 24.49 -9.40 -14.65
N PHE A 427 23.26 -8.89 -14.50
CA PHE A 427 22.97 -7.47 -14.51
C PHE A 427 23.70 -6.71 -13.38
N ALA A 428 23.76 -7.30 -12.19
CA ALA A 428 24.49 -6.75 -11.05
C ALA A 428 26.00 -6.58 -11.33
N LYS A 429 26.61 -7.55 -12.03
CA LYS A 429 28.04 -7.52 -12.38
C LYS A 429 28.36 -6.45 -13.43
N LEU A 430 27.44 -6.19 -14.37
CA LEU A 430 27.64 -5.19 -15.42
C LEU A 430 27.89 -3.79 -14.83
N GLY A 431 27.16 -3.41 -13.76
CA GLY A 431 27.28 -2.08 -13.17
C GLY A 431 28.56 -1.83 -12.38
N LEU A 432 29.35 -2.87 -12.03
CA LEU A 432 30.53 -2.71 -11.16
C LEU A 432 31.60 -1.79 -11.76
N PHE A 433 31.85 -1.91 -13.06
CA PHE A 433 32.89 -1.18 -13.77
C PHE A 433 32.33 -0.24 -14.85
N ALA A 434 31.10 0.24 -14.69
CA ALA A 434 30.52 1.23 -15.57
C ALA A 434 31.35 2.51 -15.56
N LYS A 435 31.67 3.01 -16.75
CA LYS A 435 32.52 4.21 -16.87
C LYS A 435 31.79 5.51 -16.62
N HIS A 436 30.53 5.56 -17.01
CA HIS A 436 29.68 6.75 -16.92
C HIS A 436 28.30 6.39 -16.34
N PRO A 437 28.22 5.93 -15.07
CA PRO A 437 26.94 5.54 -14.48
C PRO A 437 25.91 6.67 -14.58
N VAL A 438 24.69 6.34 -14.99
CA VAL A 438 23.63 7.36 -15.21
C VAL A 438 23.09 7.87 -13.87
N ASP A 439 22.97 9.18 -13.70
CA ASP A 439 22.21 9.74 -12.58
C ASP A 439 20.70 9.62 -12.85
N LEU A 440 20.10 8.59 -12.33
CA LEU A 440 18.67 8.32 -12.44
C LEU A 440 17.85 8.96 -11.29
N GLY A 441 18.54 9.59 -10.33
CA GLY A 441 17.90 10.14 -9.13
C GLY A 441 17.25 9.10 -8.24
N SER A 442 16.39 9.56 -7.34
CA SER A 442 15.65 8.70 -6.39
C SER A 442 14.15 8.74 -6.69
N ARG A 443 13.66 7.94 -7.62
CA ARG A 443 12.26 7.90 -8.05
C ARG A 443 11.64 6.52 -7.86
N CYS A 444 10.30 6.44 -7.88
CA CYS A 444 9.61 5.15 -7.86
C CYS A 444 9.81 4.39 -9.19
N THR A 445 9.54 3.09 -9.18
CA THR A 445 9.77 2.19 -10.32
C THR A 445 9.11 2.69 -11.62
N VAL A 446 7.93 3.30 -11.50
CA VAL A 446 7.16 3.81 -12.65
C VAL A 446 7.88 4.97 -13.33
N PHE A 447 8.25 5.99 -12.56
CA PHE A 447 9.01 7.13 -13.08
C PHE A 447 10.42 6.75 -13.52
N MET A 448 11.01 5.76 -12.86
CA MET A 448 12.32 5.25 -13.22
C MET A 448 12.33 4.62 -14.62
N ASN A 449 11.25 3.95 -15.01
CA ASN A 449 11.14 3.36 -16.34
C ASN A 449 11.31 4.41 -17.45
N SER A 450 10.67 5.57 -17.28
CA SER A 450 10.82 6.69 -18.21
C SER A 450 12.24 7.26 -18.24
N GLN A 451 12.91 7.33 -17.07
CA GLN A 451 14.30 7.79 -16.98
C GLN A 451 15.27 6.80 -17.63
N VAL A 452 15.11 5.51 -17.38
CA VAL A 452 15.92 4.47 -18.03
C VAL A 452 15.76 4.51 -19.56
N LYS A 453 14.53 4.67 -20.05
CA LYS A 453 14.28 4.80 -21.50
C LYS A 453 14.90 6.08 -22.06
N GLN A 454 14.84 7.18 -21.31
CA GLN A 454 15.48 8.41 -21.73
C GLN A 454 17.01 8.24 -21.79
N ALA A 455 17.62 7.66 -20.75
CA ALA A 455 19.06 7.37 -20.74
C ALA A 455 19.51 6.47 -21.91
N GLN A 456 18.70 5.45 -22.23
CA GLN A 456 18.95 4.63 -23.43
C GLN A 456 18.90 5.44 -24.73
N LYS A 457 17.95 6.37 -24.85
CA LYS A 457 17.86 7.29 -26.00
C LYS A 457 19.07 8.22 -26.08
N ASP A 458 19.58 8.62 -24.92
CA ASP A 458 20.74 9.51 -24.80
C ASP A 458 22.07 8.77 -24.91
N GLY A 459 22.06 7.46 -25.20
CA GLY A 459 23.24 6.63 -25.52
C GLY A 459 23.91 5.96 -24.34
N ALA A 460 23.27 5.95 -23.15
CA ALA A 460 23.81 5.21 -22.01
C ALA A 460 23.86 3.71 -22.28
N THR A 461 24.94 3.05 -21.87
CA THR A 461 25.10 1.62 -21.98
C THR A 461 24.30 0.87 -20.92
N VAL A 462 24.14 -0.45 -21.06
CA VAL A 462 23.46 -1.27 -20.06
C VAL A 462 24.22 -1.26 -18.73
N GLU A 463 25.55 -1.24 -18.81
CA GLU A 463 26.46 -1.11 -17.67
C GLU A 463 26.20 0.18 -16.89
N ASP A 464 26.13 1.32 -17.59
CA ASP A 464 25.88 2.63 -17.00
C ASP A 464 24.49 2.71 -16.35
N ILE A 465 23.50 2.08 -16.96
CA ILE A 465 22.14 1.98 -16.44
C ILE A 465 22.08 1.07 -15.20
N SER A 466 22.77 -0.07 -15.23
CA SER A 466 22.84 -0.99 -14.09
C SER A 466 23.44 -0.34 -12.85
N ALA A 467 24.54 0.39 -13.03
CA ALA A 467 25.16 1.17 -11.95
C ALA A 467 24.22 2.26 -11.43
N GLY A 468 23.61 3.04 -12.33
CA GLY A 468 22.67 4.09 -11.98
C GLY A 468 21.43 3.59 -11.22
N LEU A 469 20.90 2.42 -11.59
CA LEU A 469 19.81 1.77 -10.89
C LEU A 469 20.21 1.31 -9.47
N SER A 470 21.44 0.79 -9.32
CA SER A 470 21.98 0.42 -8.00
C SER A 470 22.09 1.65 -7.09
N VAL A 471 22.53 2.78 -7.62
CA VAL A 471 22.56 4.07 -6.89
C VAL A 471 21.14 4.54 -6.52
N SER A 472 20.20 4.43 -7.45
CA SER A 472 18.81 4.83 -7.19
C SER A 472 18.16 4.02 -6.08
N VAL A 473 18.36 2.69 -6.04
CA VAL A 473 17.86 1.81 -4.96
C VAL A 473 18.37 2.28 -3.60
N VAL A 474 19.65 2.55 -3.49
CA VAL A 474 20.29 2.99 -2.23
C VAL A 474 19.79 4.36 -1.80
N LYS A 475 19.74 5.33 -2.73
CA LYS A 475 19.19 6.67 -2.44
C LYS A 475 17.72 6.60 -1.99
N ASN A 476 16.90 5.71 -2.60
CA ASN A 476 15.53 5.49 -2.14
C ASN A 476 15.50 4.90 -0.72
N ALA A 477 16.38 3.96 -0.40
CA ALA A 477 16.49 3.36 0.92
C ALA A 477 16.85 4.41 1.99
N ILE A 478 17.92 5.15 1.78
CA ILE A 478 18.45 6.09 2.77
C ILE A 478 17.52 7.31 2.93
N TYR A 479 17.16 7.98 1.82
CA TYR A 479 16.50 9.28 1.90
C TYR A 479 14.98 9.20 2.01
N LYS A 480 14.33 8.12 1.54
CA LYS A 480 12.87 8.01 1.58
C LYS A 480 12.35 7.09 2.66
N VAL A 481 13.09 6.06 3.04
CA VAL A 481 12.64 5.09 4.04
C VAL A 481 13.26 5.39 5.39
N ILE A 482 14.59 5.39 5.48
CA ILE A 482 15.31 5.62 6.74
C ILE A 482 15.15 7.09 7.15
N ARG A 483 15.20 8.02 6.17
CA ARG A 483 15.11 9.48 6.37
C ARG A 483 16.14 9.98 7.40
N ALA A 484 17.34 9.43 7.37
CA ALA A 484 18.39 9.82 8.25
C ALA A 484 18.80 11.29 7.95
N PRO A 485 18.85 12.17 8.95
CA PRO A 485 19.28 13.56 8.75
C PRO A 485 20.75 13.65 8.36
N SER A 486 21.57 12.68 8.76
CA SER A 486 22.97 12.51 8.37
C SER A 486 23.37 11.04 8.48
N ALA A 487 24.49 10.65 7.85
CA ALA A 487 25.05 9.32 7.99
C ALA A 487 25.42 8.99 9.46
N ASP A 488 25.95 9.96 10.20
CA ASP A 488 26.30 9.81 11.61
C ASP A 488 25.12 9.43 12.52
N ALA A 489 23.88 9.78 12.12
CA ALA A 489 22.66 9.44 12.86
C ALA A 489 22.39 7.93 12.89
N LEU A 490 23.00 7.15 11.98
CA LEU A 490 22.89 5.69 11.91
C LEU A 490 23.92 4.96 12.80
N GLY A 491 24.93 5.65 13.30
CA GLY A 491 26.04 5.05 14.05
C GLY A 491 27.13 4.51 13.13
N LYS A 492 28.13 3.85 13.75
CA LYS A 492 29.33 3.34 13.04
C LYS A 492 29.31 1.83 12.81
N ASN A 493 28.51 1.10 13.57
CA ASN A 493 28.45 -0.38 13.49
C ASN A 493 27.19 -0.79 12.74
N ILE A 494 27.20 -0.68 11.41
CA ILE A 494 26.06 -0.98 10.56
C ILE A 494 26.20 -2.40 10.01
N VAL A 495 25.16 -3.22 10.19
CA VAL A 495 25.04 -4.55 9.58
C VAL A 495 24.03 -4.50 8.46
N VAL A 496 24.44 -4.97 7.28
CA VAL A 496 23.56 -5.07 6.11
C VAL A 496 23.24 -6.53 5.82
N GLN A 497 21.98 -6.80 5.48
CA GLN A 497 21.47 -8.15 5.27
C GLN A 497 20.30 -8.15 4.27
N GLY A 498 19.82 -9.34 3.91
CA GLY A 498 18.84 -9.54 2.85
C GLY A 498 19.48 -9.88 1.50
N GLY A 499 18.67 -10.46 0.60
CA GLY A 499 19.16 -10.96 -0.69
C GLY A 499 19.69 -9.86 -1.62
N THR A 500 19.23 -8.62 -1.44
CA THR A 500 19.67 -7.48 -2.28
C THR A 500 21.16 -7.14 -2.06
N PHE A 501 21.68 -7.40 -0.86
CA PHE A 501 23.10 -7.17 -0.54
C PHE A 501 24.05 -8.25 -1.09
N LEU A 502 23.54 -9.27 -1.76
CA LEU A 502 24.36 -10.15 -2.60
C LEU A 502 24.87 -9.43 -3.86
N ASN A 503 24.29 -8.28 -4.19
CA ASN A 503 24.75 -7.39 -5.26
C ASN A 503 25.83 -6.44 -4.70
N ASP A 504 27.08 -6.65 -5.13
CA ASP A 504 28.23 -5.85 -4.70
C ASP A 504 28.16 -4.39 -5.16
N ALA A 505 27.46 -4.08 -6.26
CA ALA A 505 27.24 -2.70 -6.69
C ALA A 505 26.35 -1.96 -5.68
N VAL A 506 25.27 -2.58 -5.21
CA VAL A 506 24.39 -2.01 -4.18
C VAL A 506 25.16 -1.82 -2.86
N LEU A 507 25.93 -2.83 -2.46
CA LEU A 507 26.75 -2.79 -1.25
C LEU A 507 27.77 -1.63 -1.28
N ARG A 508 28.47 -1.47 -2.41
CA ARG A 508 29.43 -0.38 -2.60
C ARG A 508 28.76 0.99 -2.54
N VAL A 509 27.61 1.12 -3.17
CA VAL A 509 26.86 2.39 -3.13
C VAL A 509 26.43 2.75 -1.71
N PHE A 510 26.01 1.77 -0.90
CA PHE A 510 25.71 2.03 0.50
C PHE A 510 26.91 2.60 1.27
N GLU A 511 28.10 2.03 1.09
CA GLU A 511 29.30 2.55 1.73
C GLU A 511 29.64 3.97 1.25
N ASN A 512 29.52 4.22 -0.04
CA ASN A 512 29.79 5.54 -0.61
C ASN A 512 28.80 6.60 -0.10
N GLU A 513 27.49 6.29 -0.06
CA GLU A 513 26.46 7.23 0.40
C GLU A 513 26.48 7.45 1.92
N LEU A 514 26.86 6.44 2.71
CA LEU A 514 26.97 6.55 4.17
C LEU A 514 28.33 7.06 4.63
N GLY A 515 29.37 6.98 3.79
CA GLY A 515 30.72 7.35 4.15
C GLY A 515 31.36 6.46 5.21
N VAL A 516 30.79 5.26 5.45
CA VAL A 516 31.27 4.28 6.43
C VAL A 516 31.29 2.87 5.85
N GLU A 517 32.20 2.04 6.35
CA GLU A 517 32.21 0.62 6.00
C GLU A 517 31.09 -0.12 6.72
N VAL A 518 30.34 -0.95 5.99
CA VAL A 518 29.26 -1.76 6.54
C VAL A 518 29.67 -3.22 6.68
N THR A 519 29.10 -3.93 7.62
CA THR A 519 29.32 -5.37 7.82
C THR A 519 28.27 -6.17 7.04
N ARG A 520 28.72 -6.95 6.03
CA ARG A 520 27.85 -7.89 5.30
C ARG A 520 28.30 -9.32 5.62
N PRO A 521 27.50 -10.09 6.42
CA PRO A 521 27.75 -11.52 6.57
C PRO A 521 27.65 -12.29 5.23
N ASP A 522 28.48 -13.35 5.08
CA ASP A 522 28.44 -14.20 3.88
C ASP A 522 27.09 -14.90 3.66
N ILE A 523 26.28 -14.98 4.72
CA ILE A 523 24.91 -15.51 4.72
C ILE A 523 23.85 -14.40 4.73
N SER A 524 24.14 -13.22 4.19
CA SER A 524 23.26 -12.05 4.23
C SER A 524 21.80 -12.35 3.80
N GLY A 525 21.60 -13.25 2.83
CA GLY A 525 20.26 -13.70 2.40
C GLY A 525 19.59 -14.72 3.33
N LEU A 526 20.30 -15.26 4.31
CA LEU A 526 19.80 -16.28 5.25
C LEU A 526 19.64 -15.75 6.68
N MET A 527 19.90 -14.46 6.91
CA MET A 527 19.98 -13.89 8.27
C MET A 527 18.69 -14.06 9.09
N GLY A 528 17.51 -13.95 8.48
CA GLY A 528 16.24 -14.20 9.16
C GLY A 528 16.11 -15.64 9.66
N ALA A 529 16.43 -16.61 8.80
CA ALA A 529 16.41 -18.03 9.18
C ALA A 529 17.50 -18.35 10.18
N TYR A 530 18.71 -17.79 10.02
CA TYR A 530 19.82 -18.00 10.94
C TYR A 530 19.51 -17.42 12.34
N GLY A 531 18.93 -16.22 12.40
CA GLY A 531 18.50 -15.63 13.65
C GLY A 531 17.38 -16.42 14.35
N ALA A 532 16.47 -17.00 13.57
CA ALA A 532 15.46 -17.91 14.11
C ALA A 532 16.09 -19.18 14.69
N ALA A 533 17.12 -19.75 14.04
CA ALA A 533 17.85 -20.91 14.57
C ALA A 533 18.61 -20.57 15.88
N LEU A 534 19.28 -19.42 15.95
CA LEU A 534 19.93 -18.94 17.16
C LEU A 534 18.91 -18.70 18.30
N TYR A 535 17.73 -18.18 17.97
CA TYR A 535 16.65 -18.01 18.95
C TYR A 535 16.14 -19.36 19.45
N ALA A 536 15.94 -20.33 18.55
CA ALA A 536 15.57 -21.70 18.92
C ALA A 536 16.62 -22.34 19.85
N MET A 537 17.90 -22.12 19.59
CA MET A 537 19.00 -22.58 20.43
C MET A 537 18.87 -22.03 21.84
N GLY A 538 18.58 -20.74 22.00
CA GLY A 538 18.41 -20.10 23.32
C GLY A 538 17.13 -20.52 24.07
N LYS A 539 16.13 -21.08 23.39
CA LYS A 539 14.85 -21.52 23.95
C LYS A 539 14.72 -23.05 24.07
N SER A 540 15.74 -23.79 23.70
CA SER A 540 15.68 -25.26 23.62
C SER A 540 15.47 -25.92 24.98
N SER A 541 14.48 -26.81 25.04
CA SER A 541 14.25 -27.76 26.13
C SER A 541 14.82 -29.16 25.85
N GLY A 542 15.54 -29.32 24.75
CA GLY A 542 16.14 -30.59 24.30
C GLY A 542 15.18 -31.52 23.55
N LYS A 543 13.89 -31.15 23.38
CA LYS A 543 12.90 -31.94 22.64
C LYS A 543 12.04 -31.04 21.81
N SER A 544 12.16 -31.16 20.50
CA SER A 544 11.32 -30.42 19.52
C SER A 544 10.01 -31.14 19.22
N SER A 545 8.99 -30.32 18.89
CA SER A 545 7.68 -30.79 18.39
C SER A 545 7.62 -30.91 16.86
N VAL A 546 8.71 -30.66 16.16
CA VAL A 546 8.77 -30.82 14.70
C VAL A 546 8.45 -32.25 14.30
N ILE A 547 7.58 -32.40 13.29
CA ILE A 547 7.14 -33.72 12.82
C ILE A 547 8.31 -34.59 12.37
N GLY A 548 8.30 -35.86 12.78
CA GLY A 548 9.32 -36.83 12.44
C GLY A 548 9.21 -37.36 11.01
N LYS A 549 10.23 -38.12 10.59
CA LYS A 549 10.32 -38.69 9.24
C LYS A 549 9.07 -39.43 8.76
N SER A 550 8.53 -40.32 9.55
CA SER A 550 7.35 -41.14 9.17
C SER A 550 6.08 -40.32 8.97
N GLU A 551 5.87 -39.27 9.78
CA GLU A 551 4.75 -38.34 9.64
C GLU A 551 4.94 -37.45 8.40
N LEU A 552 6.18 -37.07 8.12
CA LEU A 552 6.53 -36.21 7.00
C LEU A 552 6.41 -36.95 5.64
N GLU A 553 6.77 -38.22 5.58
CA GLU A 553 6.59 -39.08 4.40
C GLU A 553 5.09 -39.20 4.01
N ASN A 554 4.24 -39.31 5.01
CA ASN A 554 2.78 -39.41 4.85
C ASN A 554 2.08 -38.04 4.83
N PHE A 555 2.83 -36.94 4.82
CA PHE A 555 2.30 -35.60 4.94
C PHE A 555 1.46 -35.20 3.70
N LYS A 556 0.18 -34.88 3.96
CA LYS A 556 -0.74 -34.34 2.96
C LYS A 556 -1.15 -32.94 3.35
N HIS A 557 -1.22 -32.06 2.37
CA HIS A 557 -1.70 -30.68 2.54
C HIS A 557 -2.95 -30.50 1.66
N GLU A 558 -4.08 -30.26 2.31
CA GLU A 558 -5.35 -29.95 1.66
C GLU A 558 -5.77 -28.52 1.96
N VAL A 559 -6.28 -27.83 0.95
CA VAL A 559 -6.78 -26.46 1.08
C VAL A 559 -8.26 -26.43 0.77
N LYS A 560 -9.06 -25.98 1.73
CA LYS A 560 -10.50 -25.76 1.57
C LYS A 560 -10.81 -24.29 1.71
N VAL A 561 -11.70 -23.79 0.86
CA VAL A 561 -12.16 -22.41 0.91
C VAL A 561 -13.62 -22.38 1.32
N THR A 562 -13.96 -21.51 2.29
CA THR A 562 -15.34 -21.33 2.76
C THR A 562 -15.60 -19.87 3.11
N ASN A 563 -16.87 -19.49 3.23
CA ASN A 563 -17.25 -18.17 3.72
C ASN A 563 -17.54 -18.22 5.23
N CYS A 564 -17.05 -17.26 5.97
CA CYS A 564 -17.35 -17.10 7.39
C CYS A 564 -18.79 -16.62 7.56
N GLY A 565 -19.59 -17.35 8.32
CA GLY A 565 -20.97 -16.97 8.65
C GLY A 565 -21.14 -16.28 10.00
N LEU A 566 -20.05 -15.86 10.66
CA LEU A 566 -20.08 -15.37 12.04
C LEU A 566 -20.41 -13.87 12.19
N CYS A 567 -20.40 -13.13 11.10
CA CYS A 567 -20.78 -11.69 11.07
C CYS A 567 -21.05 -11.23 9.62
N SER A 568 -21.52 -10.00 9.46
CA SER A 568 -21.85 -9.39 8.16
C SER A 568 -20.66 -9.24 7.19
N ASN A 569 -19.42 -9.37 7.66
CA ASN A 569 -18.25 -9.28 6.80
C ASN A 569 -18.05 -10.50 5.89
N HIS A 570 -18.72 -11.62 6.16
CA HIS A 570 -18.67 -12.84 5.36
C HIS A 570 -17.29 -13.21 4.82
N CYS A 571 -16.24 -13.05 5.66
CA CYS A 571 -14.85 -13.27 5.27
C CYS A 571 -14.70 -14.63 4.57
N ARG A 572 -14.03 -14.65 3.43
CA ARG A 572 -13.67 -15.89 2.77
C ARG A 572 -12.43 -16.47 3.44
N LEU A 573 -12.61 -17.62 4.08
CA LEU A 573 -11.58 -18.30 4.83
C LEU A 573 -10.89 -19.35 3.96
N THR A 574 -9.57 -19.42 4.07
CA THR A 574 -8.75 -20.51 3.53
C THR A 574 -8.39 -21.44 4.68
N ILE A 575 -8.89 -22.65 4.67
CA ILE A 575 -8.63 -23.66 5.69
C ILE A 575 -7.58 -24.62 5.15
N ASN A 576 -6.37 -24.53 5.69
CA ASN A 576 -5.29 -25.45 5.41
C ASN A 576 -5.39 -26.63 6.39
N ILE A 577 -5.37 -27.86 5.88
CA ILE A 577 -5.44 -29.11 6.67
C ILE A 577 -4.17 -29.90 6.40
N PHE A 578 -3.43 -30.23 7.46
CA PHE A 578 -2.16 -30.93 7.42
C PHE A 578 -2.27 -32.29 8.10
N GLY A 579 -1.98 -33.37 7.38
CA GLY A 579 -2.01 -34.72 7.90
C GLY A 579 -3.34 -35.13 8.55
N GLY A 580 -4.45 -34.53 8.16
CA GLY A 580 -5.81 -34.81 8.66
C GLY A 580 -6.13 -34.24 10.07
N LYS A 581 -5.14 -33.75 10.81
CA LYS A 581 -5.32 -33.32 12.22
C LYS A 581 -5.03 -31.85 12.49
N ARG A 582 -4.01 -31.29 11.87
CA ARG A 582 -3.62 -29.89 12.10
C ARG A 582 -4.34 -28.98 11.12
N ARG A 583 -4.75 -27.81 11.60
CA ARG A 583 -5.49 -26.82 10.77
C ARG A 583 -4.92 -25.43 10.95
N PHE A 584 -4.83 -24.71 9.85
CA PHE A 584 -4.57 -23.28 9.85
C PHE A 584 -5.65 -22.57 9.03
N ILE A 585 -6.26 -21.53 9.61
CA ILE A 585 -7.31 -20.74 8.96
C ILE A 585 -6.72 -19.37 8.63
N GLY A 586 -6.70 -19.03 7.36
CA GLY A 586 -6.29 -17.73 6.84
C GLY A 586 -7.46 -16.97 6.20
N GLY A 587 -7.25 -15.67 5.91
CA GLY A 587 -8.27 -14.83 5.28
C GLY A 587 -9.33 -14.26 6.24
N ASN A 588 -9.22 -14.56 7.53
CA ASN A 588 -10.07 -14.00 8.57
C ASN A 588 -9.66 -12.55 8.90
N ARG A 589 -10.68 -11.67 9.02
CA ARG A 589 -10.49 -10.29 9.50
C ARG A 589 -10.60 -10.17 11.03
N CYS A 590 -10.86 -11.27 11.73
CA CYS A 590 -10.91 -11.34 13.20
C CYS A 590 -10.68 -12.76 13.66
N GLU A 591 -10.41 -12.96 14.96
CA GLU A 591 -10.10 -14.27 15.55
C GLU A 591 -11.35 -15.18 15.75
N LYS A 592 -12.57 -14.71 15.49
CA LYS A 592 -13.81 -15.51 15.68
C LYS A 592 -13.80 -16.85 14.96
N PRO A 593 -13.30 -16.99 13.72
CA PRO A 593 -13.23 -18.30 13.05
C PRO A 593 -12.16 -19.23 13.61
N VAL A 594 -11.16 -18.70 14.30
CA VAL A 594 -9.99 -19.44 14.79
C VAL A 594 -10.16 -19.85 16.25
N THR A 595 -10.68 -18.93 17.07
CA THR A 595 -10.85 -19.11 18.51
C THR A 595 -12.33 -19.19 18.87
N LYS A 596 -12.73 -20.23 19.64
CA LYS A 596 -14.05 -20.30 20.29
C LYS A 596 -14.22 -19.32 21.46
N ARG A 597 -13.23 -18.46 21.72
CA ARG A 597 -13.32 -17.45 22.78
C ARG A 597 -14.31 -16.38 22.37
N SER A 598 -15.48 -16.41 22.94
CA SER A 598 -16.44 -15.32 22.90
C SER A 598 -15.79 -14.10 23.57
N GLY A 599 -15.72 -12.96 22.86
CA GLY A 599 -15.12 -11.71 23.32
C GLY A 599 -15.89 -11.04 24.46
N GLN A 600 -16.13 -11.73 25.56
CA GLN A 600 -16.93 -11.23 26.67
C GLN A 600 -16.18 -10.34 27.67
N ASN A 601 -14.88 -10.06 27.47
CA ASN A 601 -14.12 -9.20 28.39
C ASN A 601 -12.96 -8.45 27.72
N GLU A 602 -13.10 -8.06 26.48
CA GLU A 602 -12.10 -7.24 25.80
C GLU A 602 -12.28 -5.77 26.22
N LEU A 603 -11.21 -5.17 26.72
CA LEU A 603 -11.16 -3.76 27.08
C LEU A 603 -10.86 -2.96 25.81
N ASP A 604 -11.90 -2.63 25.04
CA ASP A 604 -11.82 -1.97 23.75
C ASP A 604 -12.71 -0.72 23.69
N MET A 605 -12.08 0.44 23.77
CA MET A 605 -12.77 1.72 23.76
C MET A 605 -13.33 2.09 22.37
N TYR A 606 -12.71 1.59 21.29
CA TYR A 606 -13.20 1.81 19.93
C TYR A 606 -14.51 1.08 19.68
N ASP A 607 -14.61 -0.21 20.05
CA ASP A 607 -15.85 -0.96 19.95
C ASP A 607 -16.93 -0.38 20.88
N TYR A 608 -16.56 0.09 22.09
CA TYR A 608 -17.50 0.76 23.00
C TYR A 608 -18.10 2.03 22.37
N LYS A 609 -17.25 2.94 21.87
CA LYS A 609 -17.68 4.20 21.25
C LYS A 609 -18.54 3.94 20.00
N LEU A 610 -18.16 3.00 19.16
CA LEU A 610 -18.93 2.66 17.97
C LEU A 610 -20.33 2.14 18.34
N ASN A 611 -20.43 1.28 19.36
CA ASN A 611 -21.71 0.77 19.85
C ASN A 611 -22.57 1.87 20.46
N LEU A 612 -21.97 2.82 21.19
CA LEU A 612 -22.66 3.98 21.73
C LEU A 612 -23.25 4.85 20.61
N LEU A 613 -22.48 5.15 19.55
CA LEU A 613 -22.98 5.89 18.40
C LEU A 613 -24.11 5.14 17.65
N ARG A 614 -24.04 3.83 17.58
CA ARG A 614 -25.10 2.98 16.97
C ARG A 614 -26.38 2.89 17.81
N SER A 615 -26.37 3.32 19.06
CA SER A 615 -27.55 3.36 19.91
C SER A 615 -28.49 4.53 19.56
N TYR A 616 -28.00 5.55 18.86
CA TYR A 616 -28.82 6.64 18.35
C TYR A 616 -29.74 6.16 17.23
N LYS A 617 -31.02 6.02 17.50
CA LYS A 617 -32.03 5.52 16.56
C LYS A 617 -32.91 6.65 16.05
N PRO A 618 -33.48 6.53 14.84
CA PRO A 618 -34.50 7.46 14.37
C PRO A 618 -35.66 7.54 15.36
N VAL A 619 -36.06 8.74 15.67
CA VAL A 619 -37.25 9.03 16.51
C VAL A 619 -38.28 9.70 15.59
N PRO A 620 -39.52 9.13 15.43
CA PRO A 620 -40.53 9.74 14.56
C PRO A 620 -40.80 11.19 14.92
N GLY A 621 -40.84 12.05 13.90
CA GLY A 621 -41.02 13.49 14.07
C GLY A 621 -41.98 14.10 13.06
N ALA A 622 -42.76 15.12 13.47
CA ALA A 622 -43.75 15.75 12.60
C ALA A 622 -43.19 16.56 11.42
N ARG A 623 -41.91 16.92 11.45
CA ARG A 623 -41.23 17.68 10.38
C ARG A 623 -40.59 16.82 9.33
N GLY A 624 -40.81 15.51 9.36
CA GLY A 624 -40.30 14.58 8.36
C GLY A 624 -38.87 14.16 8.60
N LYS A 625 -38.29 13.46 7.60
CA LYS A 625 -36.96 12.85 7.67
C LYS A 625 -35.86 13.86 7.34
N LEU A 626 -34.75 13.79 8.09
CA LEU A 626 -33.53 14.53 7.83
C LEU A 626 -32.34 13.57 7.94
N GLY A 627 -31.59 13.47 6.83
CA GLY A 627 -30.41 12.59 6.73
C GLY A 627 -29.13 13.24 7.25
N ILE A 628 -28.34 12.46 7.98
CA ILE A 628 -26.98 12.83 8.42
C ILE A 628 -26.00 11.80 7.86
N PRO A 629 -25.07 12.20 6.96
CA PRO A 629 -24.03 11.29 6.46
C PRO A 629 -23.01 11.02 7.57
N MET A 630 -22.79 9.73 7.88
CA MET A 630 -21.94 9.29 9.00
C MET A 630 -20.49 9.16 8.57
N GLY A 631 -19.78 10.26 8.47
CA GLY A 631 -18.37 10.29 8.13
C GLY A 631 -17.67 11.51 8.74
N LEU A 632 -16.37 11.54 8.68
CA LEU A 632 -15.52 12.61 9.20
C LEU A 632 -15.94 13.04 10.63
N ASN A 633 -16.04 14.35 10.90
CA ASN A 633 -16.42 14.89 12.21
C ASN A 633 -17.87 14.56 12.66
N MET A 634 -18.71 14.06 11.75
CA MET A 634 -20.06 13.63 12.13
C MET A 634 -20.04 12.41 13.07
N TYR A 635 -18.96 11.61 13.08
CA TYR A 635 -18.77 10.54 14.07
C TYR A 635 -18.77 11.07 15.53
N GLU A 636 -18.10 12.18 15.78
CA GLU A 636 -18.09 12.77 17.14
C GLU A 636 -19.32 13.60 17.41
N LEU A 637 -19.85 14.29 16.39
CA LEU A 637 -20.92 15.26 16.55
C LEU A 637 -22.33 14.67 16.38
N LEU A 638 -22.45 13.36 16.13
CA LEU A 638 -23.77 12.72 16.03
C LEU A 638 -24.64 12.94 17.26
N PRO A 639 -24.15 12.79 18.51
CA PRO A 639 -24.95 13.08 19.70
C PRO A 639 -25.54 14.51 19.73
N PHE A 640 -24.72 15.49 19.30
CA PHE A 640 -25.12 16.88 19.20
C PHE A 640 -26.22 17.08 18.14
N TRP A 641 -25.98 16.62 16.91
CA TRP A 641 -26.90 16.86 15.80
C TRP A 641 -28.17 16.03 15.92
N HIS A 642 -28.08 14.80 16.42
CA HIS A 642 -29.25 13.97 16.68
C HIS A 642 -30.20 14.64 17.73
N ALA A 643 -29.65 15.06 18.86
CA ALA A 643 -30.45 15.75 19.90
C ALA A 643 -31.03 17.08 19.39
N PHE A 644 -30.26 17.83 18.56
CA PHE A 644 -30.71 19.09 17.99
C PHE A 644 -31.92 18.91 17.08
N PHE A 645 -31.83 18.04 16.08
CA PHE A 645 -32.89 17.86 15.11
C PHE A 645 -34.08 17.09 15.64
N THR A 646 -33.87 16.11 16.52
CA THR A 646 -34.98 15.41 17.21
C THR A 646 -35.76 16.37 18.09
N SER A 647 -35.10 17.30 18.81
CA SER A 647 -35.77 18.33 19.59
C SER A 647 -36.55 19.33 18.74
N LEU A 648 -36.20 19.50 17.49
CA LEU A 648 -36.95 20.30 16.51
C LEU A 648 -38.08 19.49 15.84
N GLY A 649 -38.27 18.22 16.15
CA GLY A 649 -39.33 17.38 15.62
C GLY A 649 -39.00 16.76 14.26
N PHE A 650 -37.69 16.61 13.87
CA PHE A 650 -37.28 15.83 12.73
C PHE A 650 -37.02 14.38 13.11
N GLU A 651 -37.28 13.45 12.19
CA GLU A 651 -36.80 12.08 12.25
C GLU A 651 -35.40 12.05 11.68
N VAL A 652 -34.39 11.88 12.54
CA VAL A 652 -33.02 11.86 12.13
C VAL A 652 -32.65 10.47 11.59
N VAL A 653 -32.29 10.39 10.31
CA VAL A 653 -31.83 9.19 9.64
C VAL A 653 -30.32 9.29 9.43
N VAL A 654 -29.57 8.36 9.98
CA VAL A 654 -28.11 8.31 9.84
C VAL A 654 -27.78 7.32 8.73
N SER A 655 -26.85 7.66 7.83
CA SER A 655 -26.41 6.73 6.79
C SER A 655 -25.83 5.44 7.40
N PRO A 656 -25.86 4.31 6.69
CA PRO A 656 -25.32 3.03 7.18
C PRO A 656 -23.82 3.12 7.48
N LEU A 657 -23.29 2.16 8.25
CA LEU A 657 -21.84 2.05 8.44
C LEU A 657 -21.15 1.86 7.11
N SER A 658 -19.95 2.40 7.00
CA SER A 658 -19.12 2.24 5.79
C SER A 658 -18.90 0.77 5.45
N SER A 659 -18.98 0.50 4.17
CA SER A 659 -18.66 -0.78 3.57
C SER A 659 -18.00 -0.55 2.21
N ARG A 660 -17.43 -1.59 1.65
CA ARG A 660 -16.84 -1.51 0.31
C ARG A 660 -17.88 -1.17 -0.76
N GLU A 661 -19.08 -1.69 -0.62
CA GLU A 661 -20.22 -1.41 -1.52
C GLU A 661 -20.58 0.07 -1.46
N LEU A 662 -20.73 0.62 -0.26
CA LEU A 662 -21.01 2.05 -0.04
C LEU A 662 -19.92 2.94 -0.67
N TYR A 663 -18.64 2.59 -0.49
CA TYR A 663 -17.55 3.33 -1.13
C TYR A 663 -17.64 3.29 -2.65
N THR A 664 -17.90 2.10 -3.22
CA THR A 664 -17.98 1.92 -4.67
C THR A 664 -19.14 2.71 -5.30
N GLU A 665 -20.28 2.82 -4.60
CA GLU A 665 -21.42 3.62 -5.06
C GLU A 665 -21.08 5.11 -5.20
N GLY A 666 -20.27 5.66 -4.30
CA GLY A 666 -19.86 7.06 -4.34
C GLY A 666 -18.61 7.33 -5.18
N GLN A 667 -17.85 6.30 -5.54
CA GLN A 667 -16.50 6.43 -6.10
C GLN A 667 -16.42 7.29 -7.37
N ALA A 668 -17.42 7.19 -8.25
CA ALA A 668 -17.45 7.92 -9.52
C ALA A 668 -17.55 9.45 -9.35
N THR A 669 -17.98 9.94 -8.20
CA THR A 669 -18.15 11.36 -7.91
C THR A 669 -16.98 11.99 -7.17
N ILE A 670 -15.95 11.20 -6.81
CA ILE A 670 -14.76 11.68 -6.12
C ILE A 670 -13.88 12.49 -7.08
N PRO A 671 -13.65 13.79 -6.84
CA PRO A 671 -12.95 14.65 -7.79
C PRO A 671 -11.42 14.50 -7.75
N SER A 672 -10.86 13.93 -6.69
CA SER A 672 -9.42 13.79 -6.53
C SER A 672 -9.05 12.49 -5.83
N ASP A 673 -8.13 11.76 -6.44
CA ASP A 673 -7.58 10.51 -5.89
C ASP A 673 -6.67 10.73 -4.67
N THR A 674 -6.16 11.95 -4.52
CA THR A 674 -5.21 12.29 -3.44
C THR A 674 -5.87 12.66 -2.13
N VAL A 675 -7.18 12.87 -2.09
CA VAL A 675 -7.90 13.14 -0.85
C VAL A 675 -7.88 11.90 0.07
N CYS A 676 -7.84 12.11 1.38
CA CYS A 676 -7.78 11.01 2.34
C CYS A 676 -9.02 10.10 2.25
N PHE A 677 -8.83 8.81 2.51
CA PHE A 677 -9.88 7.80 2.39
C PHE A 677 -11.16 8.10 3.20
N PRO A 678 -11.09 8.60 4.45
CA PRO A 678 -12.29 8.99 5.20
C PRO A 678 -13.17 10.02 4.48
N ALA A 679 -12.58 10.93 3.74
CA ALA A 679 -13.33 11.91 2.94
C ALA A 679 -13.96 11.28 1.70
N LYS A 680 -13.28 10.34 1.05
CA LYS A 680 -13.83 9.60 -0.10
C LYS A 680 -15.10 8.82 0.27
N LEU A 681 -15.18 8.28 1.48
CA LEU A 681 -16.35 7.56 1.98
C LEU A 681 -17.60 8.46 2.08
N MET A 682 -17.43 9.77 2.28
CA MET A 682 -18.56 10.72 2.37
C MET A 682 -19.44 10.71 1.12
N HIS A 683 -18.85 10.49 -0.07
CA HIS A 683 -19.62 10.37 -1.31
C HIS A 683 -20.58 9.17 -1.27
N GLY A 684 -20.13 8.03 -0.74
CA GLY A 684 -20.99 6.86 -0.53
C GLY A 684 -22.07 7.08 0.51
N HIS A 685 -21.75 7.76 1.63
CA HIS A 685 -22.74 8.06 2.68
C HIS A 685 -23.86 8.97 2.18
N VAL A 686 -23.51 10.00 1.41
CA VAL A 686 -24.54 10.90 0.82
C VAL A 686 -25.35 10.14 -0.24
N GLN A 687 -24.72 9.33 -1.07
CA GLN A 687 -25.42 8.53 -2.08
C GLN A 687 -26.40 7.54 -1.43
N ALA A 688 -26.01 6.89 -0.33
CA ALA A 688 -26.86 5.96 0.40
C ALA A 688 -28.14 6.65 0.93
N LEU A 689 -28.00 7.85 1.51
CA LEU A 689 -29.18 8.62 1.97
C LEU A 689 -30.11 8.99 0.82
N VAL A 690 -29.57 9.39 -0.33
CA VAL A 690 -30.36 9.68 -1.53
C VAL A 690 -31.08 8.44 -2.04
N ASN A 691 -30.40 7.29 -2.05
CA ASN A 691 -30.95 5.99 -2.47
C ASN A 691 -32.10 5.54 -1.53
N GLU A 692 -32.04 5.88 -0.22
CA GLU A 692 -33.12 5.65 0.75
C GLU A 692 -34.29 6.65 0.60
N GLY A 693 -34.23 7.55 -0.39
CA GLY A 693 -35.26 8.54 -0.66
C GLY A 693 -35.28 9.74 0.30
N ILE A 694 -34.21 9.96 1.08
CA ILE A 694 -34.09 11.12 1.96
C ILE A 694 -33.90 12.39 1.14
N LYS A 695 -34.80 13.34 1.28
CA LYS A 695 -34.79 14.61 0.54
C LYS A 695 -34.09 15.74 1.26
N ASN A 696 -34.06 15.74 2.58
CA ASN A 696 -33.36 16.74 3.39
C ASN A 696 -32.09 16.09 3.95
N ILE A 697 -30.92 16.58 3.57
CA ILE A 697 -29.63 16.07 4.03
C ILE A 697 -28.86 17.22 4.65
N PHE A 698 -28.40 17.02 5.89
CA PHE A 698 -27.62 18.00 6.64
C PHE A 698 -26.17 17.56 6.77
N TYR A 699 -25.28 18.33 6.19
CA TYR A 699 -23.82 18.17 6.30
C TYR A 699 -23.15 19.55 6.24
N PRO A 700 -22.98 20.23 7.41
CA PRO A 700 -22.54 21.61 7.47
C PRO A 700 -21.02 21.76 7.27
N CYS A 701 -20.60 22.88 6.70
CA CYS A 701 -19.22 23.33 6.75
C CYS A 701 -18.86 23.84 8.15
N MET A 702 -17.77 23.35 8.72
CA MET A 702 -17.35 23.66 10.09
C MET A 702 -15.85 23.95 10.16
N SER A 703 -15.46 25.23 10.07
CA SER A 703 -14.05 25.64 10.15
C SER A 703 -13.48 25.45 11.56
N TYR A 704 -14.28 25.66 12.58
CA TYR A 704 -13.91 25.55 14.00
C TYR A 704 -14.63 24.39 14.67
N ASN A 705 -13.93 23.71 15.55
CA ASN A 705 -14.49 22.75 16.50
C ASN A 705 -14.68 23.37 17.89
N PHE A 706 -15.06 22.60 18.89
CA PHE A 706 -15.04 23.02 20.28
C PHE A 706 -13.62 23.32 20.76
N ASP A 707 -13.48 24.37 21.57
CA ASP A 707 -12.21 24.69 22.21
C ASP A 707 -12.01 23.85 23.47
N GLU A 708 -11.12 22.87 23.39
CA GLU A 708 -10.77 21.98 24.51
C GLU A 708 -9.64 22.54 25.40
N LYS A 709 -9.15 23.74 25.11
CA LYS A 709 -8.05 24.39 25.85
C LYS A 709 -6.71 23.60 25.81
N LEU A 710 -6.50 22.80 24.79
CA LEU A 710 -5.30 22.00 24.61
C LEU A 710 -4.26 22.70 23.71
N GLY A 711 -4.70 23.29 22.61
CA GLY A 711 -3.84 23.89 21.59
C GLY A 711 -3.89 25.41 21.52
N ASP A 712 -3.20 25.98 20.54
CA ASP A 712 -3.17 27.42 20.25
C ASP A 712 -4.45 27.89 19.56
N ASN A 713 -5.13 26.96 18.86
CA ASN A 713 -6.40 27.18 18.20
C ASN A 713 -7.21 25.88 18.20
N HIS A 714 -8.43 25.92 17.63
CA HIS A 714 -9.36 24.79 17.60
C HIS A 714 -10.01 24.62 16.21
N TYR A 715 -9.19 24.71 15.16
CA TYR A 715 -9.63 24.46 13.79
C TYR A 715 -9.93 22.98 13.53
N ASN A 716 -10.84 22.71 12.60
CA ASN A 716 -10.88 21.47 11.86
C ASN A 716 -9.86 21.50 10.70
N CYS A 717 -9.34 20.36 10.27
CA CYS A 717 -8.52 20.32 9.09
C CYS A 717 -9.33 20.77 7.85
N PRO A 718 -8.70 21.31 6.78
CA PRO A 718 -9.43 21.85 5.62
C PRO A 718 -10.41 20.84 4.99
N VAL A 719 -10.07 19.55 4.96
CA VAL A 719 -10.96 18.51 4.44
C VAL A 719 -12.20 18.38 5.29
N VAL A 720 -12.08 18.26 6.62
CA VAL A 720 -13.23 18.18 7.53
C VAL A 720 -14.06 19.45 7.45
N ALA A 721 -13.42 20.61 7.37
CA ALA A 721 -14.08 21.93 7.40
C ALA A 721 -14.92 22.21 6.15
N TYR A 722 -14.44 21.83 4.95
CA TYR A 722 -14.99 22.31 3.68
C TYR A 722 -15.44 21.20 2.71
N TYR A 723 -15.38 19.94 3.11
CA TYR A 723 -15.79 18.83 2.24
C TYR A 723 -17.26 18.85 1.83
N PRO A 724 -18.20 19.42 2.61
CA PRO A 724 -19.58 19.62 2.14
C PRO A 724 -19.69 20.42 0.83
N GLU A 725 -18.84 21.41 0.60
CA GLU A 725 -18.75 22.16 -0.67
C GLU A 725 -18.32 21.24 -1.84
N VAL A 726 -17.34 20.37 -1.59
CA VAL A 726 -16.86 19.42 -2.59
C VAL A 726 -17.97 18.42 -2.96
N ILE A 727 -18.71 17.93 -1.98
CA ILE A 727 -19.87 17.04 -2.20
C ILE A 727 -20.93 17.77 -3.02
N SER A 728 -21.31 18.98 -2.62
CA SER A 728 -22.31 19.79 -3.35
C SER A 728 -21.95 20.02 -4.81
N ALA A 729 -20.67 20.31 -5.08
CA ALA A 729 -20.18 20.59 -6.43
C ALA A 729 -20.08 19.35 -7.35
N ASN A 730 -19.91 18.15 -6.78
CA ASN A 730 -19.57 16.96 -7.57
C ASN A 730 -20.67 15.87 -7.61
N MET A 731 -21.71 15.97 -6.78
CA MET A 731 -22.74 14.93 -6.69
C MET A 731 -24.08 15.41 -7.28
N ARG A 732 -24.33 15.12 -8.54
CA ARG A 732 -25.60 15.46 -9.24
C ARG A 732 -26.84 14.78 -8.65
N CYS A 733 -26.70 13.72 -7.88
CA CYS A 733 -27.84 13.08 -7.20
C CYS A 733 -28.49 14.01 -6.16
N LEU A 734 -27.82 15.10 -5.80
CA LEU A 734 -28.32 16.14 -4.91
C LEU A 734 -29.23 17.18 -5.61
N ASP A 735 -29.30 17.22 -6.96
CA ASP A 735 -30.09 18.21 -7.72
C ASP A 735 -31.60 18.20 -7.35
N GLY A 736 -32.10 17.09 -6.80
CA GLY A 736 -33.49 16.96 -6.30
C GLY A 736 -33.64 16.92 -4.80
N CYS A 737 -32.58 17.29 -4.06
CA CYS A 737 -32.55 17.24 -2.59
C CYS A 737 -32.28 18.63 -2.00
N ASN A 738 -32.78 18.84 -0.80
CA ASN A 738 -32.41 19.97 0.03
C ASN A 738 -31.13 19.62 0.81
N PHE A 739 -29.99 19.96 0.22
CA PHE A 739 -28.67 19.69 0.82
C PHE A 739 -28.21 20.91 1.61
N ILE A 740 -28.25 20.81 2.94
CA ILE A 740 -27.94 21.90 3.87
C ILE A 740 -26.47 21.79 4.28
N HIS A 741 -25.63 22.61 3.65
CA HIS A 741 -24.16 22.62 3.83
C HIS A 741 -23.62 23.99 4.24
N ASP A 742 -24.47 24.82 4.81
CA ASP A 742 -24.09 26.15 5.31
C ASP A 742 -22.96 26.09 6.32
N TYR A 743 -22.23 27.20 6.49
CA TYR A 743 -21.18 27.34 7.50
C TYR A 743 -21.76 27.51 8.90
N VAL A 744 -21.38 26.61 9.81
CA VAL A 744 -21.88 26.57 11.18
C VAL A 744 -20.73 26.61 12.18
N GLY A 745 -20.86 27.47 13.20
CA GLY A 745 -19.90 27.60 14.29
C GLY A 745 -20.46 27.08 15.61
N ILE A 746 -20.29 25.80 15.91
CA ILE A 746 -20.76 25.20 17.18
C ILE A 746 -20.02 25.72 18.43
N HIS A 747 -18.79 26.21 18.27
CA HIS A 747 -17.99 26.79 19.35
C HIS A 747 -18.59 28.09 19.92
N ARG A 748 -19.43 28.80 19.15
CA ARG A 748 -20.08 30.03 19.54
C ARG A 748 -21.51 29.76 20.09
N LYS A 749 -21.60 29.22 21.31
CA LYS A 749 -22.86 28.79 21.92
C LYS A 749 -23.94 29.88 21.91
N HIS A 750 -23.55 31.15 22.02
CA HIS A 750 -24.44 32.30 22.00
C HIS A 750 -25.04 32.61 20.62
N ASP A 751 -24.21 32.54 19.59
CA ASP A 751 -24.59 32.89 18.21
C ASP A 751 -25.27 31.75 17.47
N PHE A 752 -24.98 30.52 17.87
CA PHE A 752 -25.45 29.29 17.25
C PHE A 752 -26.98 29.26 17.02
N PRO A 753 -27.84 29.56 18.02
CA PRO A 753 -29.30 29.49 17.79
C PRO A 753 -29.77 30.47 16.71
N ARG A 754 -29.24 31.71 16.69
CA ARG A 754 -29.60 32.73 15.69
C ARG A 754 -29.16 32.30 14.29
N LYS A 755 -27.92 31.80 14.17
CA LYS A 755 -27.37 31.32 12.90
C LYS A 755 -28.18 30.13 12.36
N MET A 756 -28.47 29.13 13.21
CA MET A 756 -29.27 27.97 12.85
C MET A 756 -30.71 28.31 12.47
N THR A 757 -31.33 29.28 13.14
CA THR A 757 -32.67 29.77 12.76
C THR A 757 -32.65 30.34 11.34
N ALA A 758 -31.64 31.14 10.99
CA ALA A 758 -31.51 31.70 9.66
C ALA A 758 -31.24 30.59 8.60
N ILE A 759 -30.39 29.61 8.90
CA ILE A 759 -30.08 28.50 7.97
C ILE A 759 -31.33 27.65 7.73
N LEU A 760 -31.99 27.19 8.79
CA LEU A 760 -33.16 26.31 8.70
C LEU A 760 -34.37 27.05 8.09
N GLY A 761 -34.49 28.34 8.32
CA GLY A 761 -35.55 29.18 7.73
C GLY A 761 -35.50 29.29 6.19
N LYS A 762 -34.35 28.99 5.56
CA LYS A 762 -34.22 28.90 4.09
C LYS A 762 -34.98 27.71 3.49
N SER A 763 -35.07 26.61 4.26
CA SER A 763 -35.56 25.33 3.79
C SER A 763 -36.85 24.86 4.45
N PHE A 764 -37.14 25.34 5.67
CA PHE A 764 -38.26 24.88 6.49
C PHE A 764 -39.05 26.06 7.03
N SER A 765 -40.34 26.09 6.74
CA SER A 765 -41.26 27.09 7.33
C SER A 765 -41.64 26.73 8.76
N GLY A 766 -41.94 27.73 9.57
CA GLY A 766 -42.49 27.55 10.93
C GLY A 766 -41.51 27.10 12.00
N ILE A 767 -40.18 27.20 11.76
CA ILE A 767 -39.16 26.98 12.81
C ILE A 767 -38.86 28.32 13.48
N THR A 768 -39.18 28.42 14.79
CA THR A 768 -38.97 29.64 15.54
C THR A 768 -37.62 29.68 16.26
N TYR A 769 -37.11 30.86 16.54
CA TYR A 769 -35.88 31.06 17.32
C TYR A 769 -35.96 30.39 18.71
N ALA A 770 -37.14 30.42 19.35
CA ALA A 770 -37.33 29.80 20.66
C ALA A 770 -37.15 28.29 20.63
N GLU A 771 -37.68 27.61 19.58
CA GLU A 771 -37.49 26.17 19.38
C GLU A 771 -36.02 25.85 19.11
N VAL A 772 -35.36 26.61 18.23
CA VAL A 772 -33.94 26.42 17.93
C VAL A 772 -33.07 26.63 19.16
N LYS A 773 -33.34 27.62 19.98
CA LYS A 773 -32.65 27.88 21.26
C LYS A 773 -32.81 26.72 22.24
N LYS A 774 -34.04 26.16 22.35
CA LYS A 774 -34.32 24.98 23.19
C LYS A 774 -33.57 23.75 22.65
N ALA A 775 -33.60 23.51 21.33
CA ALA A 775 -32.91 22.41 20.69
C ALA A 775 -31.37 22.52 20.82
N ALA A 776 -30.81 23.73 20.70
CA ALA A 776 -29.41 23.99 20.93
C ALA A 776 -28.99 23.62 22.37
N LYS A 777 -29.78 24.00 23.38
CA LYS A 777 -29.50 23.62 24.78
C LYS A 777 -29.47 22.09 24.96
N ALA A 778 -30.42 21.38 24.34
CA ALA A 778 -30.46 19.90 24.37
C ALA A 778 -29.24 19.30 23.68
N ALA A 779 -28.83 19.85 22.52
CA ALA A 779 -27.67 19.37 21.72
C ALA A 779 -26.35 19.52 22.48
N TYR A 780 -26.10 20.70 23.09
CA TYR A 780 -24.91 20.91 23.92
C TYR A 780 -24.88 19.97 25.11
N GLY A 781 -26.02 19.78 25.79
CA GLY A 781 -26.11 18.85 26.92
C GLY A 781 -25.86 17.39 26.50
N ALA A 782 -26.38 16.96 25.35
CA ALA A 782 -26.15 15.61 24.83
C ALA A 782 -24.67 15.37 24.47
N TYR A 783 -24.03 16.38 23.90
CA TYR A 783 -22.60 16.31 23.58
C TYR A 783 -21.72 16.26 24.84
N ASP A 784 -22.00 17.12 25.82
CA ASP A 784 -21.28 17.15 27.09
C ASP A 784 -21.43 15.80 27.84
N ALA A 785 -22.63 15.20 27.81
CA ALA A 785 -22.89 13.87 28.38
C ALA A 785 -22.14 12.77 27.68
N TYR A 786 -22.11 12.81 26.35
CA TYR A 786 -21.33 11.85 25.53
C TYR A 786 -19.84 11.88 25.86
N LEU A 787 -19.24 13.06 25.94
CA LEU A 787 -17.82 13.20 26.30
C LEU A 787 -17.53 12.73 27.74
N ALA A 788 -18.45 13.04 28.67
CA ALA A 788 -18.33 12.59 30.06
C ALA A 788 -18.37 11.05 30.17
N ASP A 789 -19.24 10.41 29.40
CA ASP A 789 -19.37 8.95 29.34
C ASP A 789 -18.07 8.30 28.79
N ILE A 790 -17.54 8.82 27.68
CA ILE A 790 -16.25 8.36 27.09
C ILE A 790 -15.10 8.45 28.10
N ARG A 791 -14.99 9.57 28.81
CA ARG A 791 -13.93 9.81 29.82
C ARG A 791 -14.10 8.91 31.05
N SER A 792 -15.32 8.70 31.51
CA SER A 792 -15.63 7.79 32.62
C SER A 792 -15.30 6.35 32.26
N LYS A 793 -15.77 5.89 31.08
CA LYS A 793 -15.57 4.52 30.63
C LYS A 793 -14.10 4.23 30.34
N GLY A 794 -13.39 5.18 29.72
CA GLY A 794 -11.96 5.06 29.52
C GLY A 794 -11.20 4.93 30.86
N GLY A 795 -11.59 5.71 31.88
CA GLY A 795 -11.02 5.59 33.22
C GLY A 795 -11.30 4.24 33.88
N GLU A 796 -12.49 3.68 33.71
CA GLU A 796 -12.83 2.33 34.17
C GLU A 796 -11.96 1.26 33.51
N MET A 797 -11.85 1.33 32.17
CA MET A 797 -11.06 0.36 31.40
C MET A 797 -9.56 0.41 31.75
N ILE A 798 -9.01 1.61 31.98
CA ILE A 798 -7.62 1.77 32.42
C ILE A 798 -7.41 1.06 33.76
N ARG A 799 -8.24 1.35 34.77
CA ARG A 799 -8.14 0.70 36.10
C ARG A 799 -8.30 -0.82 36.03
N GLU A 800 -9.19 -1.31 35.17
CA GLU A 800 -9.38 -2.74 35.02
C GLU A 800 -8.18 -3.40 34.30
N ALA A 801 -7.58 -2.73 33.30
CA ALA A 801 -6.38 -3.20 32.64
C ALA A 801 -5.17 -3.26 33.62
N GLU A 802 -4.99 -2.19 34.42
CA GLU A 802 -3.95 -2.14 35.46
C GLU A 802 -4.13 -3.28 36.48
N LYS A 803 -5.37 -3.51 36.94
CA LYS A 803 -5.70 -4.62 37.86
C LYS A 803 -5.38 -5.98 37.28
N ARG A 804 -5.53 -6.18 35.98
CA ARG A 804 -5.23 -7.43 35.26
C ARG A 804 -3.75 -7.54 34.86
N GLY A 805 -2.93 -6.53 35.09
CA GLY A 805 -1.53 -6.50 34.64
C GLY A 805 -1.40 -6.48 33.12
N MET A 806 -2.37 -5.91 32.40
CA MET A 806 -2.37 -5.85 30.96
C MET A 806 -1.61 -4.62 30.45
N GLN A 807 -0.92 -4.76 29.33
CA GLN A 807 -0.43 -3.61 28.59
C GLN A 807 -1.62 -2.79 28.08
N ILE A 808 -1.50 -1.47 28.12
CA ILE A 808 -2.51 -0.53 27.63
C ILE A 808 -1.99 0.18 26.39
N ILE A 809 -2.70 0.06 25.30
CA ILE A 809 -2.40 0.78 24.06
C ILE A 809 -3.38 1.93 23.91
N VAL A 810 -2.86 3.15 23.95
CA VAL A 810 -3.63 4.33 23.51
C VAL A 810 -3.59 4.34 21.98
N LEU A 811 -4.67 3.85 21.37
CA LEU A 811 -4.85 3.87 19.94
C LEU A 811 -5.29 5.28 19.53
N SER A 812 -4.32 6.05 19.06
CA SER A 812 -4.46 7.49 18.87
C SER A 812 -4.83 7.78 17.42
N GLY A 813 -5.97 8.43 17.25
CA GLY A 813 -6.50 8.71 15.92
C GLY A 813 -7.42 9.92 15.89
N ARG A 814 -8.37 9.91 15.00
CA ARG A 814 -9.42 10.91 14.88
C ARG A 814 -10.79 10.24 15.09
N PRO A 815 -11.84 10.99 15.44
CA PRO A 815 -13.15 10.41 15.77
C PRO A 815 -13.68 9.43 14.70
N TYR A 816 -13.44 9.70 13.45
CA TYR A 816 -13.86 8.85 12.33
C TYR A 816 -13.00 7.59 12.12
N HIS A 817 -11.89 7.42 12.84
CA HIS A 817 -11.14 6.16 12.85
C HIS A 817 -11.86 5.04 13.62
N LEU A 818 -13.03 5.32 14.19
CA LEU A 818 -13.94 4.30 14.72
C LEU A 818 -14.60 3.47 13.60
N ASP A 819 -14.69 4.02 12.40
CA ASP A 819 -15.33 3.38 11.25
C ASP A 819 -14.62 2.06 10.91
N PRO A 820 -15.34 0.93 10.81
CA PRO A 820 -14.73 -0.37 10.53
C PRO A 820 -14.01 -0.46 9.18
N GLU A 821 -14.45 0.30 8.18
CA GLU A 821 -13.80 0.32 6.86
C GLU A 821 -12.53 1.19 6.87
N ILE A 822 -12.42 2.15 7.80
CA ILE A 822 -11.22 2.97 7.99
C ILE A 822 -10.22 2.27 8.92
N ASN A 823 -10.73 1.70 10.02
CA ASN A 823 -9.92 1.05 11.06
C ASN A 823 -9.41 -0.33 10.64
N HIS A 824 -10.11 -1.02 9.74
CA HIS A 824 -9.81 -2.40 9.30
C HIS A 824 -9.72 -3.43 10.44
N GLY A 825 -10.21 -3.14 11.64
CA GLY A 825 -10.16 -4.02 12.80
C GLY A 825 -8.83 -3.99 13.58
N ILE A 826 -8.05 -2.93 13.45
CA ILE A 826 -6.76 -2.76 14.16
C ILE A 826 -6.96 -2.80 15.68
N ASN A 827 -8.04 -2.20 16.22
CA ASN A 827 -8.37 -2.27 17.64
C ASN A 827 -8.51 -3.73 18.11
N ARG A 828 -9.24 -4.56 17.35
CA ARG A 828 -9.42 -5.98 17.67
C ARG A 828 -8.14 -6.79 17.51
N LEU A 829 -7.27 -6.41 16.59
CA LEU A 829 -5.95 -7.03 16.47
C LEU A 829 -5.10 -6.76 17.72
N ILE A 830 -5.14 -5.54 18.26
CA ILE A 830 -4.42 -5.17 19.49
C ILE A 830 -4.97 -5.97 20.68
N THR A 831 -6.31 -6.06 20.85
CA THR A 831 -6.91 -6.84 21.93
C THR A 831 -6.62 -8.32 21.80
N SER A 832 -6.53 -8.86 20.59
CA SER A 832 -6.13 -10.26 20.35
C SER A 832 -4.70 -10.57 20.77
N LEU A 833 -3.83 -9.56 20.86
CA LEU A 833 -2.46 -9.66 21.38
C LEU A 833 -2.39 -9.50 22.91
N GLY A 834 -3.52 -9.39 23.59
CA GLY A 834 -3.60 -9.36 25.06
C GLY A 834 -3.51 -7.96 25.68
N ALA A 835 -3.60 -6.88 24.91
CA ALA A 835 -3.59 -5.52 25.42
C ALA A 835 -4.99 -4.91 25.48
N ALA A 836 -5.18 -3.92 26.38
CA ALA A 836 -6.36 -3.06 26.40
C ALA A 836 -6.21 -1.91 25.36
N VAL A 837 -7.29 -1.53 24.71
CA VAL A 837 -7.34 -0.41 23.76
C VAL A 837 -8.10 0.76 24.36
N ILE A 838 -7.42 1.90 24.47
CA ILE A 838 -7.99 3.17 24.95
C ILE A 838 -7.91 4.20 23.81
N SER A 839 -8.91 5.08 23.70
CA SER A 839 -8.88 6.17 22.71
C SER A 839 -8.22 7.43 23.27
N GLU A 840 -7.69 8.28 22.40
CA GLU A 840 -6.98 9.52 22.74
C GLU A 840 -7.85 10.49 23.54
N ASP A 841 -9.16 10.58 23.25
CA ASP A 841 -10.10 11.48 23.90
C ASP A 841 -10.47 11.06 25.34
N ALA A 842 -10.24 9.80 25.69
CA ALA A 842 -10.41 9.31 27.06
C ALA A 842 -9.28 9.77 28.00
N VAL A 843 -8.12 10.16 27.47
CA VAL A 843 -6.92 10.51 28.24
C VAL A 843 -6.46 11.96 28.04
N SER A 844 -6.70 12.57 26.88
CA SER A 844 -6.25 13.93 26.54
C SER A 844 -6.77 14.99 27.52
N CYS A 845 -7.99 14.82 28.02
CA CYS A 845 -8.61 15.74 29.00
C CYS A 845 -7.90 15.79 30.36
N ARG A 846 -6.97 14.85 30.63
CA ARG A 846 -6.18 14.78 31.87
C ARG A 846 -4.86 15.57 31.79
N VAL A 847 -4.57 16.15 30.62
CA VAL A 847 -3.38 16.95 30.37
C VAL A 847 -3.78 18.43 30.28
N ARG A 848 -2.99 19.28 30.90
CA ARG A 848 -3.09 20.74 30.67
C ARG A 848 -2.29 21.12 29.44
N ARG A 849 -2.65 22.25 28.83
CA ARG A 849 -1.87 22.82 27.71
C ARG A 849 -0.39 22.90 28.05
N PHE A 850 0.46 22.48 27.12
CA PHE A 850 1.91 22.48 27.22
C PHE A 850 2.52 22.97 25.90
N HIS A 851 3.82 23.24 25.92
CA HIS A 851 4.52 23.71 24.74
C HIS A 851 4.73 22.58 23.73
N THR A 852 4.44 22.88 22.45
CA THR A 852 4.74 22.04 21.28
C THR A 852 5.69 22.81 20.37
N GLU A 853 6.57 22.10 19.64
CA GLU A 853 7.51 22.72 18.68
C GLU A 853 6.82 23.20 17.39
N VAL A 854 5.61 22.66 17.16
CA VAL A 854 4.76 23.03 16.04
C VAL A 854 3.59 23.87 16.50
N LEU A 855 3.02 24.69 15.61
CA LEU A 855 1.81 25.43 15.89
C LEU A 855 0.64 24.46 16.10
N ASP A 856 0.15 24.36 17.33
CA ASP A 856 -0.91 23.46 17.74
C ASP A 856 -2.29 24.09 17.50
N GLN A 857 -2.80 23.98 16.28
CA GLN A 857 -4.02 24.66 15.85
C GLN A 857 -5.20 23.75 15.47
N TRP A 858 -5.02 22.43 15.51
CA TRP A 858 -6.03 21.47 15.04
C TRP A 858 -6.61 20.67 16.21
N THR A 859 -7.88 20.80 16.52
CA THR A 859 -8.52 20.18 17.71
C THR A 859 -8.20 18.69 17.86
N TYR A 860 -8.38 17.91 16.81
CA TYR A 860 -8.12 16.46 16.90
C TYR A 860 -6.64 16.11 17.04
N HIS A 861 -5.75 16.93 16.52
CA HIS A 861 -4.30 16.70 16.61
C HIS A 861 -3.75 17.14 17.95
N SER A 862 -4.29 18.21 18.55
CA SER A 862 -3.98 18.60 19.94
C SER A 862 -4.26 17.46 20.93
N ARG A 863 -5.32 16.66 20.71
CA ARG A 863 -5.60 15.45 21.51
C ARG A 863 -4.49 14.41 21.40
N LEU A 864 -3.90 14.24 20.20
CA LEU A 864 -2.80 13.28 19.97
C LEU A 864 -1.55 13.68 20.76
N TYR A 865 -1.21 14.97 20.74
CA TYR A 865 -0.10 15.51 21.54
C TYR A 865 -0.34 15.33 23.03
N ALA A 866 -1.55 15.65 23.49
CA ALA A 866 -1.95 15.48 24.89
C ALA A 866 -1.93 14.00 25.31
N ALA A 867 -2.39 13.08 24.47
CA ALA A 867 -2.32 11.64 24.73
C ALA A 867 -0.86 11.15 24.83
N ALA A 868 0.03 11.59 23.92
CA ALA A 868 1.45 11.27 23.97
C ALA A 868 2.10 11.79 25.28
N LYS A 869 1.76 13.03 25.68
CA LYS A 869 2.24 13.61 26.93
C LYS A 869 1.73 12.84 28.17
N TYR A 870 0.46 12.42 28.13
CA TYR A 870 -0.19 11.70 29.23
C TYR A 870 0.48 10.36 29.55
N ILE A 871 0.93 9.63 28.51
CA ILE A 871 1.54 8.31 28.71
C ILE A 871 3.03 8.38 29.04
N GLY A 872 3.66 9.54 28.92
CA GLY A 872 5.12 9.69 29.04
C GLY A 872 5.72 9.07 30.31
N ASP A 873 5.05 9.26 31.44
CA ASP A 873 5.46 8.77 32.78
C ASP A 873 4.82 7.42 33.18
N LYS A 874 4.09 6.76 32.30
CA LYS A 874 3.33 5.53 32.59
C LYS A 874 3.97 4.30 31.96
N PRO A 875 4.62 3.40 32.72
CA PRO A 875 5.36 2.28 32.16
C PRO A 875 4.49 1.33 31.34
N ASP A 876 3.29 1.03 31.81
CA ASP A 876 2.39 0.04 31.19
C ASP A 876 1.51 0.60 30.06
N MET A 877 1.67 1.90 29.73
CA MET A 877 0.96 2.55 28.65
C MET A 877 1.87 2.87 27.48
N ASN A 878 1.40 2.57 26.27
CA ASN A 878 2.09 2.86 25.03
C ASN A 878 1.12 3.45 24.00
N LEU A 879 1.64 4.20 23.03
CA LEU A 879 0.83 4.86 22.01
C LEU A 879 1.05 4.22 20.64
N VAL A 880 -0.04 3.95 19.96
CA VAL A 880 -0.06 3.56 18.55
C VAL A 880 -0.87 4.62 17.80
N GLN A 881 -0.22 5.32 16.87
CA GLN A 881 -0.87 6.37 16.09
C GLN A 881 -1.40 5.86 14.76
N LEU A 882 -2.70 6.05 14.51
CA LEU A 882 -3.32 5.84 13.20
C LEU A 882 -3.12 7.07 12.32
N VAL A 883 -2.54 6.88 11.16
CA VAL A 883 -2.16 7.94 10.21
C VAL A 883 -2.80 7.68 8.86
N SER A 884 -3.57 8.63 8.35
CA SER A 884 -4.19 8.49 7.03
C SER A 884 -3.16 8.75 5.92
N PHE A 885 -3.11 7.86 4.95
CA PHE A 885 -2.25 8.07 3.77
C PHE A 885 -2.66 9.36 3.03
N GLY A 886 -1.67 10.15 2.62
CA GLY A 886 -1.89 11.42 1.91
C GLY A 886 -2.35 12.59 2.79
N CYS A 887 -2.48 12.39 4.12
CA CYS A 887 -2.86 13.48 5.02
C CYS A 887 -1.68 14.41 5.31
N GLY A 888 -1.72 15.65 4.80
CA GLY A 888 -0.68 16.65 5.03
C GLY A 888 -0.55 17.08 6.50
N VAL A 889 -1.65 17.08 7.26
CA VAL A 889 -1.63 17.42 8.69
C VAL A 889 -0.95 16.31 9.50
N ASP A 890 -1.17 15.03 9.14
CA ASP A 890 -0.48 13.91 9.79
C ASP A 890 1.04 13.94 9.57
N ALA A 891 1.50 14.48 8.44
CA ALA A 891 2.94 14.62 8.19
C ALA A 891 3.66 15.48 9.25
N ILE A 892 2.97 16.48 9.80
CA ILE A 892 3.49 17.33 10.89
C ILE A 892 3.24 16.66 12.24
N THR A 893 2.03 16.14 12.44
CA THR A 893 1.60 15.57 13.72
C THR A 893 2.42 14.35 14.14
N THR A 894 2.83 13.51 13.19
CA THR A 894 3.65 12.33 13.48
C THR A 894 5.01 12.68 14.06
N ASP A 895 5.64 13.75 13.56
CA ASP A 895 6.96 14.15 14.04
C ASP A 895 6.87 14.72 15.47
N GLU A 896 5.85 15.52 15.74
CA GLU A 896 5.64 16.08 17.08
C GLU A 896 5.26 15.01 18.12
N VAL A 897 4.34 14.07 17.77
CA VAL A 897 4.00 12.94 18.66
C VAL A 897 5.24 12.10 18.95
N ARG A 898 6.07 11.82 17.92
CA ARG A 898 7.32 11.09 18.08
C ARG A 898 8.26 11.81 19.04
N ARG A 899 8.49 13.10 18.85
CA ARG A 899 9.34 13.92 19.72
C ARG A 899 8.89 13.83 21.19
N ILE A 900 7.59 14.04 21.45
CA ILE A 900 7.04 13.96 22.81
C ILE A 900 7.27 12.58 23.45
N LEU A 901 7.11 11.50 22.67
CA LEU A 901 7.32 10.14 23.16
C LEU A 901 8.80 9.84 23.42
N GLU A 902 9.69 10.19 22.49
CA GLU A 902 11.14 9.95 22.59
C GLU A 902 11.78 10.72 23.75
N GLU A 903 11.34 11.94 24.05
CA GLU A 903 11.75 12.71 25.23
C GLU A 903 11.43 11.97 26.55
N ASN A 904 10.42 11.11 26.55
CA ASN A 904 10.03 10.31 27.71
C ASN A 904 10.46 8.83 27.59
N ASN A 905 11.42 8.52 26.70
CA ASN A 905 11.94 7.18 26.41
C ASN A 905 10.86 6.15 26.02
N LYS A 906 9.79 6.60 25.38
CA LYS A 906 8.71 5.76 24.84
C LYS A 906 8.94 5.44 23.37
N ILE A 907 8.54 4.24 22.96
CA ILE A 907 8.62 3.82 21.56
C ILE A 907 7.48 4.45 20.77
N TYR A 908 7.80 5.14 19.67
CA TYR A 908 6.80 5.64 18.73
C TYR A 908 6.40 4.55 17.74
N THR A 909 5.12 4.23 17.71
CA THR A 909 4.56 3.26 16.75
C THR A 909 3.48 3.91 15.88
N GLN A 910 3.73 3.93 14.57
CA GLN A 910 2.82 4.49 13.57
C GLN A 910 2.21 3.38 12.73
N ILE A 911 0.89 3.41 12.52
CA ILE A 911 0.17 2.54 11.61
C ILE A 911 -0.50 3.40 10.53
N LYS A 912 -0.11 3.19 9.29
CA LYS A 912 -0.75 3.85 8.15
C LYS A 912 -2.03 3.13 7.78
N ILE A 913 -3.11 3.90 7.67
CA ILE A 913 -4.42 3.43 7.23
C ILE A 913 -4.79 4.07 5.90
N ASP A 914 -5.44 3.31 5.04
CA ASP A 914 -5.84 3.70 3.71
C ASP A 914 -7.08 2.89 3.24
N GLU A 915 -7.48 3.03 1.98
CA GLU A 915 -8.55 2.24 1.35
C GLU A 915 -8.37 0.73 1.57
N ILE A 916 -7.14 0.29 1.65
CA ILE A 916 -6.75 -1.08 1.95
C ILE A 916 -5.61 -1.02 2.95
N THR A 917 -5.73 -1.79 4.02
CA THR A 917 -4.66 -1.93 5.00
C THR A 917 -4.19 -3.38 5.02
N ASN A 918 -2.89 -3.59 4.88
CA ASN A 918 -2.27 -4.89 5.05
C ASN A 918 -2.17 -5.21 6.55
N LEU A 919 -3.15 -5.94 7.06
CA LEU A 919 -3.17 -6.36 8.47
C LEU A 919 -1.97 -7.23 8.86
N GLY A 920 -1.33 -7.90 7.91
CA GLY A 920 -0.08 -8.64 8.16
C GLY A 920 1.05 -7.71 8.59
N ALA A 921 1.26 -6.60 7.89
CA ALA A 921 2.25 -5.58 8.25
C ALA A 921 1.91 -4.92 9.59
N VAL A 922 0.63 -4.62 9.82
CA VAL A 922 0.15 -4.09 11.11
C VAL A 922 0.45 -5.06 12.26
N LYS A 923 0.16 -6.36 12.07
CA LYS A 923 0.45 -7.41 13.07
C LYS A 923 1.94 -7.49 13.37
N ILE A 924 2.81 -7.41 12.37
CA ILE A 924 4.27 -7.40 12.56
C ILE A 924 4.69 -6.19 13.40
N ARG A 925 4.21 -4.99 13.08
CA ARG A 925 4.53 -3.78 13.87
C ARG A 925 4.09 -3.89 15.31
N LEU A 926 2.87 -4.32 15.56
CA LEU A 926 2.35 -4.49 16.93
C LEU A 926 3.13 -5.55 17.69
N ARG A 927 3.41 -6.72 17.10
CA ARG A 927 4.23 -7.75 17.73
C ARG A 927 5.66 -7.28 17.99
N SER A 928 6.24 -6.45 17.13
CA SER A 928 7.55 -5.84 17.36
C SER A 928 7.53 -4.86 18.53
N LEU A 929 6.46 -4.05 18.64
CA LEU A 929 6.25 -3.19 19.81
C LEU A 929 6.18 -4.03 21.10
N PHE A 930 5.30 -5.06 21.15
CA PHE A 930 5.17 -5.91 22.33
C PHE A 930 6.48 -6.62 22.69
N ALA A 931 7.22 -7.15 21.73
CA ALA A 931 8.52 -7.77 21.97
C ALA A 931 9.58 -6.78 22.51
N ALA A 932 9.49 -5.50 22.16
CA ALA A 932 10.34 -4.47 22.74
C ALA A 932 9.93 -4.07 24.17
N LEU A 933 8.65 -4.24 24.52
CA LEU A 933 8.11 -3.94 25.87
C LEU A 933 8.33 -5.08 26.87
N GLU A 934 8.52 -6.33 26.44
CA GLU A 934 8.79 -7.50 27.29
C GLU A 934 10.21 -7.50 27.92
N LYS A 935 11.03 -6.50 27.62
CA LYS A 935 12.37 -6.30 28.18
C LYS A 935 12.38 -5.24 29.28
#